data_6d6ddb024662b17a92ad7999cc23ffc2
#
_entry.id   6d6ddb024662b17a92ad7999cc23ffc2
#
_cell.length_a   1.000
_cell.length_b   1.000
_cell.length_c   1.000
_cell.angle_alpha   90.00
_cell.angle_beta   90.00
_cell.angle_gamma   90.00
#
_symmetry.space_group_name_H-M   'P 1'
#
loop_
_entity.id
_entity.type
_entity.pdbx_description
1 polymer ?
#
loop_
_entity_poly.entity_id
_entity_poly.type
_entity_poly.pdbx_seq_one_letter_code
_entity_poly.pdbx_strand_id
1 'polypeptide(L)'
;MADSTESTVQEHWGETNGKKYRRGSRLPKKTDTVPAAPAAETPKVPWKWEEDGMTVIRGTARSAPGCHNVCGILSYVKDGKLVKVEGDPEDPYNQGRLCSRCLCIPDYVYHKDRLLHPMKRAKEDRGKDKFVEISWDEAYDIIVEEFKKVADTYGPDKIAMCQGTGRDIHQVTRLNACMGSPNEGVPYFAGNSCYLPRIASMACMLGGSCVMDCSQFLPKRYDDPRYTVPEYCIVWGHQPFYSNADGFYGHWILDLMKRGMKVAVVDPQLTWLAARAGKDWLRVRPGGDGALAMAMLKVICDEKLYDKEFCDKWVYGLEAVCERVADMDLDELCERAWVDKEDVVRVARTYATSHPAAIQWGVALDQQTGGQQAAHAITAMWCITGNLDIPGGNVMADACWGIEQPNWVGTWGWDELMTPEEQAKRIGIERYPMFAVGFKNLSSNATIEAWQRGEIPIHAAYIVTNNFLATMGAQAEQQLEWYKQIDFIVVEDLFMTPTMMALADMVLPAATYEERDGFGGLNAYRISCINKAIEPVGDSKPDNTIFLELGKRLTHAIKPENDDIAWPWDNVQEMWDYALEDGGFTWEELRDATWKYPEFKYRKYETGDLRPDGQVGFRTETGRAEIYSMVFHHTSWSGLDPLPSYVEPVESPYSAPEDVEEYPYIVTSGMRVPHFFHSEQRQIEKLRALHPDPLCHIHPETAKKHGIEEGDWMWLENKHGKCKYKATFDDGYDPRVMQCEHGWWFPERKNEAEENTEDEKKGLFGVFESQINNLVPFDAGVSGFGSNYKAMMCKIYKAED
;
A
#
# COMPACT_ATOMS: atom_id res chain seq x y z
N MET A 1 -20.33 27.47 -22.02
CA MET A 1 -19.34 27.96 -21.06
C MET A 1 -18.77 26.78 -20.28
N ALA A 2 -18.31 25.76 -21.02
CA ALA A 2 -17.68 24.57 -20.42
C ALA A 2 -16.23 24.32 -20.93
N ASP A 3 -15.69 25.27 -21.71
CA ASP A 3 -14.44 25.04 -22.47
C ASP A 3 -13.19 25.75 -21.90
N SER A 4 -13.28 26.34 -20.70
CA SER A 4 -12.15 27.10 -20.13
C SER A 4 -11.59 26.55 -18.81
N THR A 5 -12.20 25.50 -18.24
CA THR A 5 -11.77 24.94 -16.96
C THR A 5 -10.91 23.67 -17.10
N GLU A 6 -11.01 22.94 -18.21
CA GLU A 6 -10.18 21.76 -18.45
C GLU A 6 -8.71 22.08 -18.72
N SER A 7 -8.44 23.21 -19.41
CA SER A 7 -7.05 23.57 -19.75
C SER A 7 -6.23 24.01 -18.53
N THR A 8 -6.84 24.61 -17.53
CA THR A 8 -6.12 25.17 -16.36
C THR A 8 -5.69 24.11 -15.36
N VAL A 9 -6.44 23.01 -15.23
CA VAL A 9 -6.05 21.92 -14.30
C VAL A 9 -4.93 21.07 -14.89
N GLN A 10 -4.98 20.78 -16.19
CA GLN A 10 -3.90 20.04 -16.88
C GLN A 10 -2.60 20.86 -17.01
N GLU A 11 -2.70 22.17 -17.24
CA GLU A 11 -1.51 23.03 -17.37
C GLU A 11 -0.76 23.23 -16.05
N HIS A 12 -1.44 23.21 -14.90
CA HIS A 12 -0.80 23.44 -13.58
C HIS A 12 -0.13 22.19 -12.99
N TRP A 13 -0.55 20.98 -13.36
CA TRP A 13 -0.02 19.73 -12.83
C TRP A 13 0.76 18.89 -13.84
N GLY A 14 0.83 19.32 -15.10
CA GLY A 14 1.54 18.64 -16.18
C GLY A 14 3.05 18.92 -16.27
N GLU A 15 3.61 19.76 -15.40
CA GLU A 15 5.02 20.10 -15.38
C GLU A 15 5.73 19.56 -14.13
N THR A 16 5.97 18.27 -14.07
CA THR A 16 7.03 17.74 -13.22
C THR A 16 8.37 17.99 -13.90
N ASN A 17 9.20 18.89 -13.34
CA ASN A 17 10.57 19.20 -13.72
C ASN A 17 10.85 20.13 -14.93
N GLY A 18 9.90 20.94 -15.38
CA GLY A 18 10.22 22.10 -16.28
C GLY A 18 10.94 21.80 -17.59
N LYS A 19 10.89 20.58 -18.13
CA LYS A 19 11.53 20.23 -19.41
C LYS A 19 10.51 19.64 -20.37
N LYS A 20 10.18 20.38 -21.43
CA LYS A 20 9.46 19.87 -22.60
C LYS A 20 10.41 19.00 -23.42
N TYR A 21 10.16 17.69 -23.49
CA TYR A 21 10.91 16.78 -24.35
C TYR A 21 10.31 16.76 -25.76
N ARG A 22 11.18 16.86 -26.78
CA ARG A 22 10.79 16.68 -28.17
C ARG A 22 10.94 15.21 -28.57
N ARG A 23 9.95 14.67 -29.27
CA ARG A 23 10.01 13.38 -29.95
C ARG A 23 11.31 13.26 -30.76
N GLY A 24 12.07 12.16 -30.60
CA GLY A 24 13.21 11.82 -31.46
C GLY A 24 14.61 12.21 -30.97
N SER A 25 14.76 12.55 -29.70
CA SER A 25 16.09 12.67 -29.08
C SER A 25 16.40 11.41 -28.24
N ARG A 26 17.64 10.89 -28.35
CA ARG A 26 18.19 10.00 -27.33
C ARG A 26 17.86 10.56 -25.95
N LEU A 27 17.52 9.69 -24.99
CA LEU A 27 17.27 10.09 -23.62
C LEU A 27 18.28 11.18 -23.22
N PRO A 28 17.82 12.39 -22.79
CA PRO A 28 18.76 13.45 -22.45
C PRO A 28 19.63 12.93 -21.30
N LYS A 29 20.94 13.01 -21.44
CA LYS A 29 21.84 12.82 -20.30
C LYS A 29 21.41 13.82 -19.24
N LYS A 30 21.06 13.37 -18.05
CA LYS A 30 20.78 14.21 -16.89
C LYS A 30 22.08 14.94 -16.51
N THR A 31 22.24 16.16 -16.93
CA THR A 31 23.48 16.92 -16.77
C THR A 31 23.29 18.19 -15.96
N ASP A 32 22.68 18.09 -14.80
CA ASP A 32 22.83 19.11 -13.78
C ASP A 32 23.03 18.38 -12.45
N THR A 33 24.29 18.23 -12.08
CA THR A 33 24.70 17.53 -10.85
C THR A 33 24.13 18.23 -9.63
N VAL A 34 23.19 17.59 -8.97
CA VAL A 34 22.95 17.86 -7.55
C VAL A 34 24.23 17.45 -6.84
N PRO A 35 24.81 18.29 -5.97
CA PRO A 35 26.01 17.92 -5.23
C PRO A 35 25.76 16.61 -4.48
N ALA A 36 26.65 15.64 -4.64
CA ALA A 36 26.55 14.38 -3.93
C ALA A 36 26.42 14.65 -2.42
N ALA A 37 25.37 14.12 -1.82
CA ALA A 37 25.24 14.15 -0.36
C ALA A 37 26.47 13.49 0.28
N PRO A 38 26.89 13.94 1.47
CA PRO A 38 27.96 13.27 2.18
C PRO A 38 27.59 11.80 2.37
N ALA A 39 28.52 10.91 2.01
CA ALA A 39 28.33 9.49 2.08
C ALA A 39 27.86 9.07 3.48
N ALA A 40 26.79 8.30 3.56
CA ALA A 40 26.39 7.61 4.77
C ALA A 40 27.59 6.78 5.30
N GLU A 41 27.67 6.59 6.62
CA GLU A 41 28.70 5.72 7.19
C GLU A 41 28.59 4.34 6.52
N THR A 42 29.64 3.95 5.79
CA THR A 42 29.72 2.65 5.15
C THR A 42 29.78 1.57 6.23
N PRO A 43 29.14 0.40 6.06
CA PRO A 43 29.28 -0.72 6.98
C PRO A 43 30.74 -1.05 7.24
N LYS A 44 31.04 -1.43 8.47
CA LYS A 44 32.43 -1.81 8.87
C LYS A 44 32.89 -3.10 8.19
N VAL A 45 31.94 -3.96 7.84
CA VAL A 45 32.17 -5.25 7.18
C VAL A 45 31.69 -5.12 5.73
N PRO A 46 32.44 -5.68 4.76
CA PRO A 46 32.06 -5.64 3.35
C PRO A 46 30.71 -6.34 3.13
N TRP A 47 30.11 -6.15 1.93
CA TRP A 47 28.83 -6.78 1.59
C TRP A 47 28.93 -8.30 1.43
N LYS A 48 30.16 -8.86 1.30
CA LYS A 48 30.40 -10.31 1.16
C LYS A 48 31.67 -10.70 1.88
N TRP A 49 31.62 -11.79 2.68
CA TRP A 49 32.80 -12.35 3.39
C TRP A 49 32.61 -13.84 3.70
N GLU A 50 33.65 -14.48 4.18
CA GLU A 50 33.61 -15.87 4.66
C GLU A 50 33.62 -15.91 6.18
N GLU A 51 32.69 -16.71 6.77
CA GLU A 51 32.54 -16.91 8.19
C GLU A 51 32.11 -18.35 8.49
N ASP A 52 32.84 -19.05 9.36
CA ASP A 52 32.55 -20.44 9.77
C ASP A 52 32.32 -21.42 8.59
N GLY A 53 33.04 -21.25 7.51
CA GLY A 53 32.94 -22.07 6.31
C GLY A 53 31.68 -21.83 5.48
N MET A 54 31.06 -20.69 5.65
CA MET A 54 29.93 -20.18 4.87
C MET A 54 30.30 -18.85 4.22
N THR A 55 29.77 -18.58 3.05
CA THR A 55 29.75 -17.24 2.46
C THR A 55 28.61 -16.46 3.08
N VAL A 56 28.90 -15.31 3.67
CA VAL A 56 27.89 -14.38 4.21
C VAL A 56 27.71 -13.22 3.23
N ILE A 57 26.46 -12.94 2.90
CA ILE A 57 26.08 -11.85 1.99
C ILE A 57 25.19 -10.88 2.74
N ARG A 58 25.63 -9.62 2.83
CA ARG A 58 24.87 -8.51 3.37
C ARG A 58 23.98 -7.95 2.29
N GLY A 59 22.71 -7.76 2.58
CA GLY A 59 21.75 -7.20 1.65
C GLY A 59 20.50 -6.69 2.35
N THR A 60 19.44 -6.59 1.59
CA THR A 60 18.16 -6.09 2.08
C THR A 60 17.04 -7.04 1.72
N ALA A 61 16.26 -7.45 2.72
CA ALA A 61 15.02 -8.19 2.50
C ALA A 61 13.96 -7.28 1.87
N ARG A 62 13.41 -7.71 0.74
CA ARG A 62 12.34 -7.02 0.03
C ARG A 62 11.42 -8.02 -0.65
N SER A 63 10.17 -7.64 -0.91
CA SER A 63 9.27 -8.47 -1.72
C SER A 63 9.89 -8.80 -3.09
N ALA A 64 9.80 -9.97 -3.61
CA ALA A 64 9.16 -11.17 -3.11
C ALA A 64 10.15 -12.16 -2.49
N PRO A 65 9.77 -12.95 -1.49
CA PRO A 65 8.49 -12.92 -0.78
C PRO A 65 8.46 -11.89 0.36
N GLY A 66 7.27 -11.68 0.92
CA GLY A 66 7.09 -10.89 2.13
C GLY A 66 6.77 -9.42 1.90
N CYS A 67 6.98 -8.64 2.94
CA CYS A 67 6.60 -7.24 2.93
C CYS A 67 7.60 -6.35 2.17
N HIS A 68 7.18 -5.13 1.88
CA HIS A 68 7.98 -4.12 1.19
C HIS A 68 8.91 -3.31 2.11
N ASN A 69 9.18 -3.80 3.31
CA ASN A 69 10.22 -3.24 4.18
C ASN A 69 11.61 -3.44 3.57
N VAL A 70 12.56 -2.64 4.02
CA VAL A 70 13.97 -2.68 3.61
C VAL A 70 14.86 -3.10 4.78
N CYS A 71 14.49 -4.18 5.48
CA CYS A 71 15.27 -4.70 6.60
C CYS A 71 16.62 -5.21 6.11
N GLY A 72 17.71 -4.73 6.72
CA GLY A 72 19.04 -5.26 6.48
C GLY A 72 19.17 -6.70 6.97
N ILE A 73 19.72 -7.56 6.15
CA ILE A 73 19.89 -8.98 6.39
C ILE A 73 21.30 -9.45 6.10
N LEU A 74 21.67 -10.55 6.78
CA LEU A 74 22.84 -11.35 6.51
C LEU A 74 22.36 -12.73 6.05
N SER A 75 22.67 -13.06 4.80
CA SER A 75 22.31 -14.34 4.16
C SER A 75 23.52 -15.28 4.17
N TYR A 76 23.38 -16.43 4.82
CA TYR A 76 24.44 -17.42 4.99
C TYR A 76 24.30 -18.53 3.93
N VAL A 77 25.30 -18.67 3.09
CA VAL A 77 25.32 -19.61 1.97
C VAL A 77 26.42 -20.66 2.17
N LYS A 78 26.04 -21.93 2.07
CA LYS A 78 26.96 -23.06 2.12
C LYS A 78 26.72 -23.95 0.91
N ASP A 79 27.84 -24.31 0.19
CA ASP A 79 27.77 -25.16 -1.01
C ASP A 79 26.70 -24.65 -2.03
N GLY A 80 26.62 -23.34 -2.22
CA GLY A 80 25.66 -22.69 -3.13
C GLY A 80 24.20 -22.66 -2.65
N LYS A 81 23.91 -23.08 -1.42
CA LYS A 81 22.57 -23.10 -0.84
C LYS A 81 22.43 -22.09 0.30
N LEU A 82 21.36 -21.35 0.32
CA LEU A 82 20.96 -20.52 1.44
C LEU A 82 20.58 -21.41 2.63
N VAL A 83 21.27 -21.29 3.75
CA VAL A 83 21.04 -22.15 4.92
C VAL A 83 20.45 -21.38 6.11
N LYS A 84 20.65 -20.06 6.18
CA LYS A 84 20.22 -19.23 7.28
C LYS A 84 20.14 -17.77 6.87
N VAL A 85 19.25 -17.01 7.51
CA VAL A 85 19.20 -15.54 7.42
C VAL A 85 19.11 -14.94 8.82
N GLU A 86 19.83 -13.86 9.05
CA GLU A 86 19.79 -13.07 10.28
C GLU A 86 19.62 -11.58 9.96
N GLY A 87 19.16 -10.80 10.93
CA GLY A 87 19.15 -9.35 10.82
C GLY A 87 20.55 -8.77 10.91
N ASP A 88 20.86 -7.80 10.07
CA ASP A 88 22.14 -7.11 10.10
C ASP A 88 22.21 -6.16 11.30
N PRO A 89 23.11 -6.41 12.28
CA PRO A 89 23.24 -5.54 13.45
C PRO A 89 23.83 -4.16 13.12
N GLU A 90 24.50 -3.99 12.00
CA GLU A 90 25.05 -2.70 11.56
C GLU A 90 24.01 -1.84 10.82
N ASP A 91 22.90 -2.42 10.40
CA ASP A 91 21.85 -1.68 9.72
C ASP A 91 21.10 -0.75 10.70
N PRO A 92 21.18 0.60 10.53
CA PRO A 92 20.52 1.54 11.42
C PRO A 92 18.98 1.46 11.34
N TYR A 93 18.41 0.86 10.30
CA TYR A 93 16.97 0.74 10.11
C TYR A 93 16.36 -0.30 11.07
N ASN A 94 16.81 -1.55 11.02
CA ASN A 94 16.28 -2.64 11.85
C ASN A 94 17.20 -3.10 12.98
N GLN A 95 18.48 -2.71 12.97
CA GLN A 95 19.43 -2.95 14.08
C GLN A 95 19.47 -4.43 14.51
N GLY A 96 19.60 -5.33 13.54
CA GLY A 96 19.63 -6.78 13.76
C GLY A 96 18.26 -7.45 14.03
N ARG A 97 17.16 -6.71 14.03
CA ARG A 97 15.82 -7.27 14.33
C ARG A 97 15.16 -7.76 13.06
N LEU A 98 14.61 -8.98 13.07
CA LEU A 98 13.80 -9.54 12.00
C LEU A 98 12.53 -10.18 12.54
N CYS A 99 11.50 -10.22 11.71
CA CYS A 99 10.28 -10.98 11.98
C CYS A 99 10.42 -12.45 11.56
N SER A 100 9.52 -13.30 12.04
CA SER A 100 9.49 -14.74 11.73
C SER A 100 9.47 -15.03 10.21
N ARG A 101 8.85 -14.17 9.41
CA ARG A 101 8.76 -14.35 7.95
C ARG A 101 10.13 -14.33 7.28
N CYS A 102 10.98 -13.34 7.60
CA CYS A 102 12.33 -13.27 7.06
C CYS A 102 13.21 -14.42 7.56
N LEU A 103 13.02 -14.86 8.82
CA LEU A 103 13.78 -15.99 9.36
C LEU A 103 13.46 -17.33 8.68
N CYS A 104 12.28 -17.45 8.05
CA CYS A 104 11.85 -18.64 7.32
C CYS A 104 12.15 -18.58 5.80
N ILE A 105 12.94 -17.62 5.32
CA ILE A 105 13.19 -17.48 3.88
C ILE A 105 13.84 -18.71 3.24
N PRO A 106 14.75 -19.46 3.89
CA PRO A 106 15.26 -20.71 3.30
C PRO A 106 14.15 -21.75 3.05
N ASP A 107 13.15 -21.85 3.96
CA ASP A 107 12.01 -22.75 3.78
C ASP A 107 11.12 -22.29 2.61
N TYR A 108 11.09 -21.02 2.33
CA TYR A 108 10.35 -20.44 1.21
C TYR A 108 11.03 -20.65 -0.13
N VAL A 109 12.35 -20.39 -0.20
CA VAL A 109 13.17 -20.54 -1.41
C VAL A 109 13.14 -21.97 -1.94
N TYR A 110 13.28 -22.94 -1.04
CA TYR A 110 13.37 -24.37 -1.40
C TYR A 110 12.05 -25.12 -1.15
N HIS A 111 10.91 -24.42 -1.08
CA HIS A 111 9.64 -25.07 -0.88
C HIS A 111 9.29 -26.01 -2.06
N LYS A 112 8.75 -27.17 -1.76
CA LYS A 112 8.41 -28.21 -2.76
C LYS A 112 7.38 -27.76 -3.82
N ASP A 113 6.49 -26.83 -3.45
CA ASP A 113 5.41 -26.33 -4.33
C ASP A 113 5.78 -25.02 -5.03
N ARG A 114 7.05 -24.66 -5.04
CA ARG A 114 7.56 -23.48 -5.73
C ARG A 114 7.38 -23.64 -7.25
N LEU A 115 6.92 -22.58 -7.92
CA LEU A 115 6.89 -22.54 -9.39
C LEU A 115 8.32 -22.45 -9.94
N LEU A 116 8.66 -23.35 -10.84
CA LEU A 116 10.02 -23.49 -11.37
C LEU A 116 10.10 -23.26 -12.88
N HIS A 117 9.01 -23.43 -13.61
CA HIS A 117 8.97 -23.32 -15.07
C HIS A 117 7.77 -22.48 -15.51
N PRO A 118 7.86 -21.73 -16.62
CA PRO A 118 6.69 -21.13 -17.25
C PRO A 118 5.67 -22.20 -17.63
N MET A 119 4.39 -21.89 -17.48
CA MET A 119 3.31 -22.83 -17.79
C MET A 119 2.18 -22.12 -18.51
N LYS A 120 1.47 -22.85 -19.38
CA LYS A 120 0.27 -22.39 -20.09
C LYS A 120 -0.93 -23.28 -19.85
N ARG A 121 -2.11 -22.72 -20.02
CA ARG A 121 -3.39 -23.42 -19.94
C ARG A 121 -4.39 -22.79 -20.89
N ALA A 122 -5.36 -23.56 -21.38
CA ALA A 122 -6.45 -23.03 -22.17
C ALA A 122 -7.45 -22.23 -21.28
N LYS A 123 -8.05 -21.15 -21.81
CA LYS A 123 -9.00 -20.29 -21.08
C LYS A 123 -10.20 -21.07 -20.51
N GLU A 124 -10.71 -22.05 -21.23
CA GLU A 124 -11.82 -22.94 -20.81
C GLU A 124 -11.48 -23.88 -19.65
N ASP A 125 -10.21 -24.03 -19.35
CA ASP A 125 -9.71 -24.81 -18.22
C ASP A 125 -9.35 -23.97 -17.00
N ARG A 126 -9.63 -22.65 -17.00
CA ARG A 126 -9.47 -21.79 -15.84
C ARG A 126 -10.17 -22.37 -14.62
N GLY A 127 -9.55 -22.32 -13.45
CA GLY A 127 -10.02 -22.97 -12.23
C GLY A 127 -9.55 -24.40 -12.03
N LYS A 128 -8.93 -25.05 -13.05
CA LYS A 128 -8.44 -26.42 -13.01
C LYS A 128 -6.92 -26.46 -13.13
N ASP A 129 -6.26 -27.40 -12.44
CA ASP A 129 -4.80 -27.59 -12.51
C ASP A 129 -4.41 -28.36 -13.79
N LYS A 130 -4.64 -27.74 -14.96
CA LYS A 130 -4.33 -28.30 -16.29
C LYS A 130 -3.22 -27.54 -16.99
N PHE A 131 -2.27 -27.06 -16.21
CA PHE A 131 -1.13 -26.36 -16.74
C PHE A 131 -0.12 -27.29 -17.40
N VAL A 132 0.50 -26.83 -18.49
CA VAL A 132 1.56 -27.51 -19.23
C VAL A 132 2.80 -26.64 -19.20
N GLU A 133 3.92 -27.21 -18.79
CA GLU A 133 5.24 -26.54 -18.79
C GLU A 133 5.68 -26.20 -20.21
N ILE A 134 6.26 -25.02 -20.39
CA ILE A 134 6.78 -24.50 -21.66
C ILE A 134 8.10 -23.76 -21.42
N SER A 135 8.80 -23.42 -22.48
CA SER A 135 10.01 -22.59 -22.40
C SER A 135 9.67 -21.12 -22.19
N TRP A 136 10.64 -20.32 -21.71
CA TRP A 136 10.49 -18.86 -21.61
C TRP A 136 10.25 -18.19 -22.96
N ASP A 137 10.92 -18.64 -24.03
CA ASP A 137 10.70 -18.08 -25.37
C ASP A 137 9.27 -18.34 -25.86
N GLU A 138 8.76 -19.57 -25.68
CA GLU A 138 7.38 -19.90 -26.00
C GLU A 138 6.40 -19.07 -25.18
N ALA A 139 6.67 -18.85 -23.88
CA ALA A 139 5.84 -18.03 -23.02
C ALA A 139 5.80 -16.57 -23.50
N TYR A 140 6.94 -15.99 -23.80
CA TYR A 140 7.00 -14.61 -24.31
C TYR A 140 6.31 -14.46 -25.68
N ASP A 141 6.51 -15.42 -26.59
CA ASP A 141 5.89 -15.37 -27.93
C ASP A 141 4.36 -15.40 -27.82
N ILE A 142 3.81 -16.25 -26.94
CA ILE A 142 2.35 -16.32 -26.69
C ILE A 142 1.84 -15.01 -26.08
N ILE A 143 2.54 -14.47 -25.07
CA ILE A 143 2.14 -13.20 -24.42
C ILE A 143 2.11 -12.07 -25.45
N VAL A 144 3.14 -11.97 -26.28
CA VAL A 144 3.26 -10.94 -27.32
C VAL A 144 2.13 -11.09 -28.35
N GLU A 145 1.85 -12.31 -28.81
CA GLU A 145 0.77 -12.57 -29.76
C GLU A 145 -0.60 -12.16 -29.20
N GLU A 146 -0.95 -12.60 -28.00
CA GLU A 146 -2.25 -12.34 -27.40
C GLU A 146 -2.43 -10.87 -27.00
N PHE A 147 -1.38 -10.19 -26.48
CA PHE A 147 -1.46 -8.77 -26.17
C PHE A 147 -1.57 -7.93 -27.43
N LYS A 148 -0.83 -8.30 -28.48
CA LYS A 148 -0.95 -7.63 -29.79
C LYS A 148 -2.35 -7.78 -30.38
N LYS A 149 -2.91 -8.95 -30.30
CA LYS A 149 -4.29 -9.23 -30.77
C LYS A 149 -5.31 -8.36 -30.02
N VAL A 150 -5.16 -8.19 -28.69
CA VAL A 150 -6.01 -7.27 -27.91
C VAL A 150 -5.79 -5.82 -28.33
N ALA A 151 -4.52 -5.38 -28.47
CA ALA A 151 -4.20 -4.04 -28.89
C ALA A 151 -4.75 -3.69 -30.29
N ASP A 152 -4.63 -4.63 -31.24
CA ASP A 152 -5.13 -4.46 -32.63
C ASP A 152 -6.67 -4.46 -32.67
N THR A 153 -7.35 -5.22 -31.79
CA THR A 153 -8.81 -5.39 -31.82
C THR A 153 -9.54 -4.31 -31.04
N TYR A 154 -9.05 -3.99 -29.86
CA TYR A 154 -9.76 -3.13 -28.90
C TYR A 154 -9.00 -1.84 -28.55
N GLY A 155 -7.72 -1.79 -28.83
CA GLY A 155 -6.80 -0.73 -28.43
C GLY A 155 -5.88 -1.14 -27.29
N PRO A 156 -4.65 -0.59 -27.20
CA PRO A 156 -3.70 -0.90 -26.14
C PRO A 156 -4.20 -0.52 -24.74
N ASP A 157 -5.10 0.46 -24.63
CA ASP A 157 -5.75 0.85 -23.38
C ASP A 157 -6.66 -0.23 -22.78
N LYS A 158 -6.90 -1.34 -23.48
CA LYS A 158 -7.61 -2.52 -22.97
C LYS A 158 -6.69 -3.60 -22.39
N ILE A 159 -5.40 -3.31 -22.29
CA ILE A 159 -4.42 -4.13 -21.59
C ILE A 159 -4.12 -3.46 -20.23
N ALA A 160 -4.28 -4.18 -19.13
CA ALA A 160 -4.01 -3.67 -17.80
C ALA A 160 -2.86 -4.42 -17.13
N MET A 161 -2.01 -3.68 -16.44
CA MET A 161 -1.02 -4.24 -15.52
C MET A 161 -1.52 -4.15 -14.09
N CYS A 162 -1.33 -5.21 -13.31
CA CYS A 162 -1.79 -5.31 -11.94
C CYS A 162 -0.67 -5.81 -11.05
N GLN A 163 -0.16 -4.96 -10.16
CA GLN A 163 0.94 -5.32 -9.28
C GLN A 163 0.51 -5.36 -7.81
N GLY A 164 1.15 -6.24 -7.02
CA GLY A 164 1.13 -6.17 -5.57
C GLY A 164 2.00 -5.02 -5.06
N THR A 165 1.74 -4.54 -3.87
CA THR A 165 2.60 -3.53 -3.25
C THR A 165 3.95 -4.12 -2.83
N GLY A 166 4.99 -3.34 -2.96
CA GLY A 166 6.25 -3.60 -2.29
C GLY A 166 7.35 -4.22 -3.11
N ARG A 167 7.20 -4.39 -4.40
CA ARG A 167 8.30 -4.77 -5.27
C ARG A 167 9.15 -3.56 -5.66
N ASP A 168 10.37 -3.81 -6.02
CA ASP A 168 11.32 -2.85 -6.61
C ASP A 168 11.14 -2.79 -8.14
N ILE A 169 9.91 -2.75 -8.60
CA ILE A 169 9.57 -2.86 -10.01
C ILE A 169 8.89 -1.61 -10.55
N HIS A 170 9.64 -0.55 -10.75
CA HIS A 170 9.19 0.56 -11.60
C HIS A 170 8.84 0.13 -13.02
N GLN A 171 9.40 -1.01 -13.40
CA GLN A 171 9.32 -1.56 -14.73
C GLN A 171 7.91 -1.99 -15.11
N VAL A 172 7.01 -2.27 -14.15
CA VAL A 172 5.60 -2.57 -14.44
C VAL A 172 4.93 -1.40 -15.12
N THR A 173 5.11 -0.19 -14.59
CA THR A 173 4.56 1.03 -15.21
C THR A 173 5.13 1.25 -16.59
N ARG A 174 6.45 1.05 -16.74
CA ARG A 174 7.12 1.17 -18.04
C ARG A 174 6.67 0.10 -19.02
N LEU A 175 6.46 -1.15 -18.55
CA LEU A 175 5.94 -2.24 -19.38
C LEU A 175 4.55 -1.92 -19.95
N ASN A 176 3.71 -1.26 -19.16
CA ASN A 176 2.39 -0.81 -19.62
C ASN A 176 2.50 0.38 -20.59
N ALA A 177 3.28 1.38 -20.24
CA ALA A 177 3.49 2.57 -21.04
C ALA A 177 4.15 2.29 -22.41
N CYS A 178 5.06 1.32 -22.48
CA CYS A 178 5.75 0.98 -23.73
C CYS A 178 4.80 0.45 -24.82
N MET A 179 3.65 -0.07 -24.43
CA MET A 179 2.58 -0.50 -25.35
C MET A 179 1.57 0.62 -25.65
N GLY A 180 1.63 1.76 -24.95
CA GLY A 180 0.67 2.85 -25.06
C GLY A 180 -0.57 2.66 -24.17
N SER A 181 -0.52 1.79 -23.16
CA SER A 181 -1.60 1.65 -22.19
C SER A 181 -1.33 2.46 -20.92
N PRO A 182 -2.28 3.30 -20.47
CA PRO A 182 -2.19 4.01 -19.20
C PRO A 182 -2.83 3.24 -18.04
N ASN A 183 -3.32 2.02 -18.26
CA ASN A 183 -4.14 1.29 -17.29
C ASN A 183 -3.29 0.37 -16.41
N GLU A 184 -2.59 0.98 -15.45
CA GLU A 184 -1.95 0.27 -14.36
C GLU A 184 -2.86 0.27 -13.13
N GLY A 185 -3.18 -0.90 -12.64
CA GLY A 185 -3.90 -1.07 -11.37
C GLY A 185 -2.95 -1.36 -10.24
N VAL A 186 -2.86 -0.46 -9.26
CA VAL A 186 -2.30 -0.81 -7.98
C VAL A 186 -3.37 -1.46 -7.13
N PRO A 187 -3.02 -2.45 -6.67
CA PRO A 187 -3.04 -3.88 -6.86
C PRO A 187 -4.44 -4.40 -7.11
N TYR A 188 -5.34 -3.73 -7.81
CA TYR A 188 -6.66 -3.86 -7.27
C TYR A 188 -7.70 -3.70 -8.36
N PHE A 189 -8.13 -4.77 -8.85
CA PHE A 189 -9.42 -4.80 -9.49
C PHE A 189 -10.59 -4.58 -8.49
N ALA A 190 -10.32 -4.22 -7.23
CA ALA A 190 -11.36 -4.22 -6.20
C ALA A 190 -11.21 -3.21 -5.06
N GLY A 191 -10.80 -2.01 -5.36
CA GLY A 191 -10.76 -0.92 -4.39
C GLY A 191 -9.32 -0.49 -4.04
N ASN A 192 -9.01 0.75 -4.33
CA ASN A 192 -7.72 1.36 -4.06
C ASN A 192 -7.65 1.83 -2.60
N SER A 193 -7.52 0.90 -1.66
CA SER A 193 -7.72 1.17 -0.24
C SER A 193 -6.47 1.14 0.62
N CYS A 194 -5.27 1.02 0.04
CA CYS A 194 -4.04 1.04 0.82
C CYS A 194 -3.27 2.32 0.56
N TYR A 195 -3.08 3.16 1.57
CA TYR A 195 -2.39 4.45 1.55
C TYR A 195 -3.02 5.54 0.67
N LEU A 196 -3.75 5.21 -0.39
CA LEU A 196 -4.21 6.20 -1.37
C LEU A 196 -5.09 7.30 -0.75
N PRO A 197 -6.10 7.01 0.07
CA PRO A 197 -6.90 8.07 0.70
C PRO A 197 -6.07 9.04 1.54
N ARG A 198 -5.14 8.53 2.34
CA ARG A 198 -4.26 9.38 3.18
C ARG A 198 -3.26 10.17 2.34
N ILE A 199 -2.57 9.51 1.39
CA ILE A 199 -1.62 10.18 0.50
C ILE A 199 -2.32 11.21 -0.36
N ALA A 200 -3.51 10.91 -0.88
CA ALA A 200 -4.31 11.84 -1.67
C ALA A 200 -4.62 13.11 -0.88
N SER A 201 -5.09 12.95 0.37
CA SER A 201 -5.38 14.10 1.22
C SER A 201 -4.12 14.93 1.47
N MET A 202 -3.02 14.29 1.87
CA MET A 202 -1.75 15.00 2.10
C MET A 202 -1.23 15.68 0.83
N ALA A 203 -1.25 14.99 -0.31
CA ALA A 203 -0.79 15.56 -1.57
C ALA A 203 -1.62 16.77 -2.01
N CYS A 204 -2.95 16.71 -1.84
CA CYS A 204 -3.86 17.80 -2.18
C CYS A 204 -3.81 18.99 -1.20
N MET A 205 -3.21 18.80 -0.03
CA MET A 205 -3.07 19.85 0.99
C MET A 205 -1.65 20.40 1.09
N LEU A 206 -0.65 19.57 0.84
CA LEU A 206 0.76 19.87 1.12
C LEU A 206 1.65 19.76 -0.12
N GLY A 207 1.14 19.18 -1.22
CA GLY A 207 1.91 18.85 -2.40
C GLY A 207 2.86 17.67 -2.22
N GLY A 208 2.70 16.88 -1.16
CA GLY A 208 3.50 15.69 -0.85
C GLY A 208 2.96 14.91 0.34
N SER A 209 3.58 13.78 0.65
CA SER A 209 3.17 12.93 1.77
C SER A 209 4.01 13.17 3.02
N CYS A 210 3.40 12.95 4.19
CA CYS A 210 4.08 13.05 5.48
C CYS A 210 4.03 11.72 6.23
N VAL A 211 5.08 11.48 7.00
CA VAL A 211 5.17 10.35 7.94
C VAL A 211 5.66 10.84 9.30
N MET A 212 5.35 10.08 10.35
CA MET A 212 5.91 10.35 11.68
C MET A 212 7.44 10.25 11.63
N ASP A 213 8.11 11.23 12.19
CA ASP A 213 9.57 11.21 12.38
C ASP A 213 9.97 10.36 13.59
N CYS A 214 10.50 9.18 13.29
CA CYS A 214 11.15 8.30 14.27
C CYS A 214 12.68 8.29 14.09
N SER A 215 13.26 9.35 13.58
CA SER A 215 14.69 9.45 13.21
C SER A 215 15.12 8.57 12.03
N GLN A 216 14.20 7.92 11.32
CA GLN A 216 14.51 6.94 10.27
C GLN A 216 15.21 7.52 9.03
N PHE A 217 15.17 8.83 8.86
CA PHE A 217 15.87 9.57 7.79
C PHE A 217 17.32 9.88 8.11
N LEU A 218 17.73 9.65 9.35
CA LEU A 218 19.04 10.04 9.88
C LEU A 218 19.90 8.80 10.09
N PRO A 219 21.13 8.72 9.50
CA PRO A 219 22.04 7.58 9.71
C PRO A 219 22.36 7.31 11.17
N LYS A 220 22.50 8.37 11.98
CA LYS A 220 22.78 8.29 13.43
C LYS A 220 21.54 8.10 14.29
N ARG A 221 20.36 8.01 13.66
CA ARG A 221 19.10 7.78 14.35
C ARG A 221 18.87 8.77 15.50
N TYR A 222 18.49 8.25 16.65
CA TYR A 222 18.19 9.03 17.86
C TYR A 222 19.38 9.84 18.43
N ASP A 223 20.61 9.54 17.99
CA ASP A 223 21.83 10.22 18.41
C ASP A 223 22.23 11.38 17.46
N ASP A 224 21.47 11.62 16.40
CA ASP A 224 21.68 12.79 15.54
C ASP A 224 21.26 14.07 16.30
N PRO A 225 22.12 15.08 16.38
CA PRO A 225 21.85 16.31 17.15
C PRO A 225 20.68 17.13 16.58
N ARG A 226 20.24 16.84 15.35
CA ARG A 226 19.08 17.51 14.73
C ARG A 226 17.76 16.89 15.16
N TYR A 227 17.79 15.67 15.73
CA TYR A 227 16.59 14.94 16.11
C TYR A 227 16.08 15.38 17.48
N THR A 228 14.77 15.42 17.62
CA THR A 228 14.09 15.66 18.91
C THR A 228 13.05 14.56 19.12
N VAL A 229 13.07 13.94 20.29
CA VAL A 229 12.07 12.93 20.66
C VAL A 229 10.70 13.60 20.81
N PRO A 230 9.63 13.10 20.19
CA PRO A 230 8.28 13.63 20.41
C PRO A 230 7.87 13.57 21.88
N GLU A 231 7.21 14.60 22.38
CA GLU A 231 6.60 14.57 23.72
C GLU A 231 5.37 13.67 23.74
N TYR A 232 4.60 13.69 22.63
CA TYR A 232 3.36 12.96 22.50
C TYR A 232 3.14 12.40 21.08
N CYS A 233 2.59 11.21 20.99
CA CYS A 233 2.23 10.60 19.72
C CYS A 233 0.83 9.97 19.81
N ILE A 234 -0.04 10.28 18.85
CA ILE A 234 -1.29 9.55 18.65
C ILE A 234 -1.03 8.42 17.64
N VAL A 235 -1.23 7.17 18.05
CA VAL A 235 -1.22 6.01 17.15
C VAL A 235 -2.66 5.71 16.75
N TRP A 236 -3.00 5.94 15.49
CA TRP A 236 -4.37 5.94 15.00
C TRP A 236 -4.61 4.85 13.96
N GLY A 237 -5.51 3.90 14.26
CA GLY A 237 -5.87 2.82 13.36
C GLY A 237 -4.68 2.00 12.87
N HIS A 238 -3.67 1.84 13.72
CA HIS A 238 -2.42 1.15 13.44
C HIS A 238 -2.01 0.24 14.60
N GLN A 239 -1.81 -1.05 14.30
CA GLN A 239 -1.24 -2.03 15.23
C GLN A 239 0.23 -2.30 14.86
N PRO A 240 1.17 -1.40 15.22
CA PRO A 240 2.52 -1.41 14.67
C PRO A 240 3.36 -2.61 15.11
N PHE A 241 2.98 -3.30 16.19
CA PHE A 241 3.67 -4.51 16.64
C PHE A 241 3.37 -5.73 15.79
N TYR A 242 2.24 -5.75 15.09
CA TYR A 242 1.86 -6.81 14.15
C TYR A 242 2.07 -6.41 12.69
N SER A 243 2.00 -5.11 12.38
CA SER A 243 2.01 -4.57 11.04
C SER A 243 3.22 -3.65 10.83
N ASN A 244 4.35 -4.22 10.44
CA ASN A 244 5.60 -3.48 10.19
C ASN A 244 5.92 -3.35 8.69
N ALA A 245 4.91 -3.29 7.81
CA ALA A 245 5.14 -3.33 6.37
C ALA A 245 5.69 -2.02 5.79
N ASP A 246 5.43 -0.88 6.43
CA ASP A 246 5.73 0.45 5.92
C ASP A 246 6.78 1.20 6.75
N GLY A 247 7.51 0.47 7.53
CA GLY A 247 8.51 0.97 8.47
C GLY A 247 8.57 0.11 9.72
N PHE A 248 9.62 0.22 10.46
CA PHE A 248 9.83 -0.56 11.69
C PHE A 248 9.13 0.10 12.89
N TYR A 249 7.96 0.71 12.66
CA TYR A 249 7.27 1.58 13.62
C TYR A 249 7.02 0.94 14.98
N GLY A 250 6.72 -0.36 15.06
CA GLY A 250 6.55 -1.03 16.35
C GLY A 250 7.77 -0.91 17.25
N HIS A 251 8.94 -1.17 16.70
CA HIS A 251 10.20 -1.02 17.44
C HIS A 251 10.55 0.45 17.67
N TRP A 252 10.36 1.30 16.66
CA TRP A 252 10.70 2.72 16.79
C TRP A 252 9.84 3.44 17.82
N ILE A 253 8.53 3.21 17.86
CA ILE A 253 7.63 3.75 18.87
C ILE A 253 8.04 3.27 20.26
N LEU A 254 8.37 1.98 20.43
CA LEU A 254 8.86 1.45 21.69
C LEU A 254 10.18 2.13 22.13
N ASP A 255 11.11 2.33 21.20
CA ASP A 255 12.37 3.01 21.48
C ASP A 255 12.15 4.49 21.87
N LEU A 256 11.18 5.17 21.26
CA LEU A 256 10.80 6.54 21.62
C LEU A 256 10.08 6.59 22.97
N MET A 257 9.21 5.65 23.28
CA MET A 257 8.58 5.54 24.60
C MET A 257 9.62 5.36 25.71
N LYS A 258 10.66 4.54 25.48
CA LYS A 258 11.79 4.41 26.42
C LYS A 258 12.57 5.72 26.60
N ARG A 259 12.51 6.63 25.64
CA ARG A 259 13.11 7.97 25.68
C ARG A 259 12.18 9.05 26.22
N GLY A 260 10.97 8.67 26.69
CA GLY A 260 10.05 9.57 27.37
C GLY A 260 8.82 10.00 26.56
N MET A 261 8.69 9.57 25.28
CA MET A 261 7.49 9.86 24.50
C MET A 261 6.26 9.22 25.15
N LYS A 262 5.19 9.99 25.31
CA LYS A 262 3.88 9.51 25.72
C LYS A 262 3.03 9.17 24.47
N VAL A 263 2.08 8.25 24.63
CA VAL A 263 1.23 7.80 23.53
C VAL A 263 -0.24 7.91 23.89
N ALA A 264 -1.05 8.31 22.90
CA ALA A 264 -2.48 7.99 22.85
C ALA A 264 -2.69 6.93 21.76
N VAL A 265 -3.76 6.17 21.89
CA VAL A 265 -4.11 5.13 20.90
C VAL A 265 -5.57 5.27 20.51
N VAL A 266 -5.83 5.31 19.20
CA VAL A 266 -7.17 5.25 18.63
C VAL A 266 -7.32 3.90 17.94
N ASP A 267 -8.02 2.98 18.58
CA ASP A 267 -8.17 1.59 18.11
C ASP A 267 -9.42 0.98 18.75
N PRO A 268 -10.25 0.21 18.03
CA PRO A 268 -11.39 -0.49 18.61
C PRO A 268 -10.99 -1.61 19.59
N GLN A 269 -9.73 -2.11 19.50
CA GLN A 269 -9.19 -3.19 20.32
C GLN A 269 -8.32 -2.66 21.45
N LEU A 270 -8.40 -3.27 22.64
CA LEU A 270 -7.44 -3.07 23.71
C LEU A 270 -6.10 -3.74 23.35
N THR A 271 -5.36 -3.11 22.45
CA THR A 271 -4.04 -3.59 22.05
C THR A 271 -3.02 -3.43 23.19
N TRP A 272 -1.85 -4.09 23.08
CA TRP A 272 -0.77 -3.85 24.03
C TRP A 272 -0.42 -2.36 24.17
N LEU A 273 -0.41 -1.62 23.06
CA LEU A 273 -0.12 -0.20 23.07
C LEU A 273 -1.26 0.61 23.70
N ALA A 274 -2.52 0.23 23.45
CA ALA A 274 -3.70 0.83 24.07
C ALA A 274 -3.67 0.63 25.61
N ALA A 275 -3.30 -0.55 26.08
CA ALA A 275 -3.12 -0.81 27.51
C ALA A 275 -2.02 0.07 28.13
N ARG A 276 -0.97 0.43 27.35
CA ARG A 276 0.08 1.35 27.79
C ARG A 276 -0.34 2.82 27.76
N ALA A 277 -1.21 3.19 26.84
CA ALA A 277 -1.80 4.53 26.77
C ALA A 277 -2.75 4.77 27.96
N GLY A 278 -3.35 3.72 28.50
CA GLY A 278 -4.25 3.80 29.65
C GLY A 278 -5.49 4.63 29.34
N LYS A 279 -5.70 5.73 30.06
CA LYS A 279 -6.84 6.64 29.85
C LYS A 279 -6.79 7.36 28.48
N ASP A 280 -5.65 7.39 27.83
CA ASP A 280 -5.50 7.99 26.50
C ASP A 280 -5.73 6.95 25.38
N TRP A 281 -6.35 5.81 25.68
CA TRP A 281 -6.94 4.91 24.71
C TRP A 281 -8.38 5.37 24.39
N LEU A 282 -8.56 5.78 23.12
CA LEU A 282 -9.85 6.15 22.55
C LEU A 282 -10.39 4.93 21.78
N ARG A 283 -11.35 4.22 22.38
CA ARG A 283 -11.95 3.03 21.77
C ARG A 283 -12.97 3.44 20.71
N VAL A 284 -12.45 3.81 19.54
CA VAL A 284 -13.28 4.29 18.44
C VAL A 284 -14.17 3.20 17.86
N ARG A 285 -15.40 3.58 17.49
CA ARG A 285 -16.28 2.75 16.65
C ARG A 285 -15.59 2.54 15.28
N PRO A 286 -15.52 1.30 14.75
CA PRO A 286 -15.11 1.12 13.36
C PRO A 286 -16.00 1.96 12.42
N GLY A 287 -15.38 2.80 11.58
CA GLY A 287 -16.08 3.79 10.75
C GLY A 287 -16.36 5.13 11.42
N GLY A 288 -16.04 5.31 12.70
CA GLY A 288 -16.20 6.55 13.44
C GLY A 288 -15.00 7.50 13.41
N ASP A 289 -13.94 7.14 12.71
CA ASP A 289 -12.67 7.88 12.69
C ASP A 289 -12.82 9.33 12.21
N GLY A 290 -13.65 9.56 11.18
CA GLY A 290 -13.93 10.89 10.69
C GLY A 290 -14.64 11.77 11.72
N ALA A 291 -15.61 11.22 12.46
CA ALA A 291 -16.30 11.92 13.54
C ALA A 291 -15.34 12.30 14.67
N LEU A 292 -14.47 11.35 15.09
CA LEU A 292 -13.45 11.59 16.11
C LEU A 292 -12.44 12.66 15.66
N ALA A 293 -11.97 12.61 14.42
CA ALA A 293 -11.05 13.60 13.88
C ALA A 293 -11.66 15.02 13.86
N MET A 294 -12.91 15.13 13.44
CA MET A 294 -13.64 16.42 13.46
C MET A 294 -13.89 16.91 14.88
N ALA A 295 -14.19 16.01 15.84
CA ALA A 295 -14.34 16.34 17.25
C ALA A 295 -13.04 16.92 17.85
N MET A 296 -11.90 16.28 17.58
CA MET A 296 -10.60 16.77 18.03
C MET A 296 -10.24 18.11 17.37
N LEU A 297 -10.47 18.25 16.07
CA LEU A 297 -10.23 19.50 15.32
C LEU A 297 -11.10 20.64 15.87
N LYS A 298 -12.37 20.35 16.21
CA LYS A 298 -13.26 21.32 16.87
C LYS A 298 -12.71 21.79 18.21
N VAL A 299 -12.25 20.89 19.07
CA VAL A 299 -11.64 21.27 20.36
C VAL A 299 -10.44 22.19 20.15
N ILE A 300 -9.56 21.87 19.18
CA ILE A 300 -8.37 22.67 18.88
C ILE A 300 -8.76 24.09 18.39
N CYS A 301 -9.75 24.19 17.51
CA CYS A 301 -10.24 25.46 16.98
C CYS A 301 -10.98 26.30 18.04
N ASP A 302 -11.95 25.72 18.74
CA ASP A 302 -12.78 26.41 19.72
C ASP A 302 -11.94 26.98 20.87
N GLU A 303 -10.96 26.23 21.33
CA GLU A 303 -10.07 26.64 22.42
C GLU A 303 -8.82 27.41 21.93
N LYS A 304 -8.68 27.60 20.61
CA LYS A 304 -7.56 28.30 19.97
C LYS A 304 -6.19 27.72 20.33
N LEU A 305 -6.10 26.38 20.38
CA LEU A 305 -4.87 25.66 20.70
C LEU A 305 -3.94 25.49 19.48
N TYR A 306 -4.24 26.16 18.38
CA TYR A 306 -3.39 26.17 17.19
C TYR A 306 -2.21 27.14 17.34
N ASP A 307 -1.10 26.86 16.69
CA ASP A 307 0.06 27.75 16.58
C ASP A 307 -0.27 28.92 15.63
N LYS A 308 -0.64 30.05 16.25
CA LYS A 308 -1.06 31.21 15.47
C LYS A 308 0.04 31.76 14.55
N GLU A 309 1.29 31.80 15.01
CA GLU A 309 2.40 32.35 14.22
C GLU A 309 2.65 31.47 12.99
N PHE A 310 2.68 30.14 13.17
CA PHE A 310 2.81 29.20 12.09
C PHE A 310 1.64 29.29 11.10
N CYS A 311 0.42 29.36 11.63
CA CYS A 311 -0.80 29.43 10.81
C CYS A 311 -0.86 30.70 9.96
N ASP A 312 -0.57 31.86 10.55
CA ASP A 312 -0.60 33.15 9.83
C ASP A 312 0.37 33.14 8.64
N LYS A 313 1.49 32.45 8.76
CA LYS A 313 2.54 32.43 7.75
C LYS A 313 2.37 31.28 6.73
N TRP A 314 2.04 30.08 7.21
CA TRP A 314 2.19 28.84 6.43
C TRP A 314 0.92 28.06 6.18
N VAL A 315 -0.22 28.45 6.78
CA VAL A 315 -1.50 27.74 6.60
C VAL A 315 -2.48 28.59 5.81
N TYR A 316 -3.18 27.94 4.87
CA TYR A 316 -4.30 28.54 4.13
C TYR A 316 -5.60 27.86 4.53
N GLY A 317 -6.61 28.66 4.93
CA GLY A 317 -7.96 28.20 5.22
C GLY A 317 -8.28 27.98 6.71
N LEU A 318 -7.45 28.46 7.67
CA LEU A 318 -7.69 28.28 9.10
C LEU A 318 -9.07 28.83 9.55
N GLU A 319 -9.42 30.04 9.13
CA GLU A 319 -10.73 30.65 9.49
C GLU A 319 -11.88 29.78 8.99
N ALA A 320 -11.85 29.36 7.72
CA ALA A 320 -12.91 28.53 7.13
C ALA A 320 -13.03 27.16 7.82
N VAL A 321 -11.92 26.56 8.24
CA VAL A 321 -11.95 25.31 9.01
C VAL A 321 -12.54 25.53 10.40
N CYS A 322 -12.13 26.59 11.10
CA CYS A 322 -12.68 26.92 12.41
C CYS A 322 -14.19 27.27 12.35
N GLU A 323 -14.63 27.98 11.32
CA GLU A 323 -16.07 28.24 11.06
C GLU A 323 -16.83 26.93 10.80
N ARG A 324 -16.28 26.02 9.97
CA ARG A 324 -16.88 24.71 9.69
C ARG A 324 -17.12 23.91 10.96
N VAL A 325 -16.14 23.81 11.85
CA VAL A 325 -16.26 23.00 13.08
C VAL A 325 -17.05 23.70 14.17
N ALA A 326 -17.14 25.04 14.16
CA ALA A 326 -17.93 25.80 15.14
C ALA A 326 -19.41 25.39 15.14
N ASP A 327 -19.96 25.11 13.94
CA ASP A 327 -21.38 24.75 13.75
C ASP A 327 -21.65 23.26 14.08
N MET A 328 -20.61 22.43 14.33
CA MET A 328 -20.78 21.02 14.67
C MET A 328 -21.08 20.84 16.16
N ASP A 329 -21.90 19.83 16.48
CA ASP A 329 -22.14 19.42 17.86
C ASP A 329 -21.05 18.41 18.31
N LEU A 330 -20.29 18.81 19.33
CA LEU A 330 -19.22 17.95 19.88
C LEU A 330 -19.78 16.67 20.51
N ASP A 331 -20.93 16.73 21.16
CA ASP A 331 -21.56 15.57 21.80
C ASP A 331 -22.05 14.59 20.72
N GLU A 332 -22.61 15.04 19.62
CA GLU A 332 -23.00 14.22 18.47
C GLU A 332 -21.77 13.54 17.83
N LEU A 333 -20.70 14.28 17.60
CA LEU A 333 -19.48 13.73 17.03
C LEU A 333 -18.87 12.63 17.93
N CYS A 334 -18.84 12.85 19.25
CA CYS A 334 -18.36 11.88 20.23
C CYS A 334 -19.26 10.63 20.29
N GLU A 335 -20.59 10.81 20.22
CA GLU A 335 -21.56 9.72 20.16
C GLU A 335 -21.34 8.86 18.91
N ARG A 336 -21.17 9.47 17.74
CA ARG A 336 -20.90 8.75 16.48
C ARG A 336 -19.57 8.01 16.50
N ALA A 337 -18.57 8.56 17.18
CA ALA A 337 -17.28 7.92 17.39
C ALA A 337 -17.29 6.82 18.48
N TRP A 338 -18.30 6.77 19.34
CA TRP A 338 -18.40 5.95 20.58
C TRP A 338 -17.26 6.24 21.57
N VAL A 339 -16.83 7.47 21.67
CA VAL A 339 -15.76 7.91 22.57
C VAL A 339 -16.28 8.99 23.52
N ASP A 340 -15.94 8.86 24.79
CA ASP A 340 -16.34 9.83 25.80
C ASP A 340 -15.74 11.22 25.50
N LYS A 341 -16.58 12.24 25.60
CA LYS A 341 -16.21 13.65 25.30
C LYS A 341 -15.01 14.13 26.12
N GLU A 342 -14.96 13.78 27.41
CA GLU A 342 -13.85 14.15 28.29
C GLU A 342 -12.52 13.57 27.81
N ASP A 343 -12.54 12.37 27.27
CA ASP A 343 -11.35 11.70 26.72
C ASP A 343 -10.91 12.34 25.40
N VAL A 344 -11.85 12.65 24.50
CA VAL A 344 -11.58 13.38 23.26
C VAL A 344 -10.93 14.74 23.56
N VAL A 345 -11.55 15.52 24.46
CA VAL A 345 -11.05 16.85 24.84
C VAL A 345 -9.66 16.76 25.46
N ARG A 346 -9.44 15.80 26.37
CA ARG A 346 -8.12 15.59 26.99
C ARG A 346 -7.04 15.26 25.98
N VAL A 347 -7.27 14.30 25.07
CA VAL A 347 -6.28 13.88 24.08
C VAL A 347 -6.02 15.00 23.06
N ALA A 348 -7.07 15.69 22.59
CA ALA A 348 -6.93 16.82 21.67
C ALA A 348 -6.10 17.96 22.29
N ARG A 349 -6.36 18.35 23.54
CA ARG A 349 -5.58 19.37 24.27
C ARG A 349 -4.13 18.92 24.46
N THR A 350 -3.91 17.66 24.89
CA THR A 350 -2.55 17.15 25.11
C THR A 350 -1.75 17.17 23.81
N TYR A 351 -2.36 16.71 22.70
CA TYR A 351 -1.69 16.73 21.39
C TYR A 351 -1.36 18.15 20.94
N ALA A 352 -2.33 19.05 21.01
CA ALA A 352 -2.16 20.43 20.52
C ALA A 352 -1.17 21.28 21.34
N THR A 353 -0.93 20.91 22.60
CA THR A 353 -0.01 21.64 23.49
C THR A 353 1.34 20.94 23.69
N SER A 354 1.57 19.79 23.05
CA SER A 354 2.84 19.08 23.05
C SER A 354 3.65 19.46 21.80
N HIS A 355 4.95 19.77 22.01
CA HIS A 355 5.85 20.16 20.92
C HIS A 355 7.24 19.57 21.10
N PRO A 356 7.73 18.69 20.17
CA PRO A 356 6.97 18.19 19.03
C PRO A 356 5.96 17.10 19.41
N ALA A 357 4.88 17.04 18.64
CA ALA A 357 3.94 15.94 18.69
C ALA A 357 3.75 15.33 17.29
N ALA A 358 3.34 14.08 17.23
CA ALA A 358 3.15 13.39 15.97
C ALA A 358 1.87 12.54 15.96
N ILE A 359 1.39 12.22 14.77
CA ILE A 359 0.34 11.21 14.56
C ILE A 359 0.91 10.11 13.65
N GLN A 360 1.00 8.89 14.18
CA GLN A 360 1.31 7.70 13.41
C GLN A 360 0.00 6.97 13.10
N TRP A 361 -0.37 6.92 11.84
CA TRP A 361 -1.64 6.36 11.41
C TRP A 361 -1.50 5.14 10.49
N GLY A 362 -2.52 4.30 10.46
CA GLY A 362 -2.52 3.05 9.72
C GLY A 362 -3.57 2.94 8.63
N VAL A 363 -3.54 1.84 7.86
CA VAL A 363 -4.45 1.57 6.74
C VAL A 363 -5.92 1.39 7.17
N ALA A 364 -6.21 1.32 8.45
CA ALA A 364 -7.60 1.32 8.92
C ALA A 364 -8.36 2.57 8.48
N LEU A 365 -7.66 3.71 8.38
CA LEU A 365 -8.23 4.97 7.87
C LEU A 365 -8.49 4.94 6.36
N ASP A 366 -7.63 4.25 5.58
CA ASP A 366 -7.80 4.17 4.12
C ASP A 366 -8.96 3.27 3.70
N GLN A 367 -9.25 2.25 4.49
CA GLN A 367 -10.17 1.17 4.17
C GLN A 367 -11.60 1.44 4.65
N GLN A 368 -12.03 2.69 4.51
CA GLN A 368 -13.36 3.18 4.85
C GLN A 368 -13.84 4.15 3.77
N THR A 369 -15.14 4.24 3.56
CA THR A 369 -15.75 5.17 2.60
C THR A 369 -15.34 6.61 2.87
N GLY A 370 -15.35 7.04 4.12
CA GLY A 370 -14.95 8.39 4.58
C GLY A 370 -13.45 8.54 4.88
N GLY A 371 -12.59 7.60 4.44
CA GLY A 371 -11.17 7.58 4.80
C GLY A 371 -10.40 8.80 4.32
N GLN A 372 -10.70 9.30 3.13
CA GLN A 372 -10.08 10.52 2.59
C GLN A 372 -10.47 11.75 3.43
N GLN A 373 -11.72 11.88 3.84
CA GLN A 373 -12.20 12.98 4.66
C GLN A 373 -11.62 12.94 6.08
N ALA A 374 -11.55 11.76 6.68
CA ALA A 374 -10.88 11.58 7.98
C ALA A 374 -9.40 11.96 7.89
N ALA A 375 -8.71 11.55 6.83
CA ALA A 375 -7.31 11.91 6.59
C ALA A 375 -7.12 13.41 6.38
N HIS A 376 -8.07 14.09 5.74
CA HIS A 376 -8.07 15.55 5.59
C HIS A 376 -8.11 16.23 6.97
N ALA A 377 -9.04 15.83 7.85
CA ALA A 377 -9.16 16.37 9.20
C ALA A 377 -7.91 16.12 10.07
N ILE A 378 -7.33 14.91 10.00
CA ILE A 378 -6.11 14.56 10.72
C ILE A 378 -4.91 15.37 10.20
N THR A 379 -4.78 15.53 8.89
CA THR A 379 -3.72 16.36 8.29
C THR A 379 -3.86 17.81 8.72
N ALA A 380 -5.07 18.34 8.76
CA ALA A 380 -5.32 19.69 9.25
C ALA A 380 -4.86 19.88 10.70
N MET A 381 -5.05 18.87 11.59
CA MET A 381 -4.61 18.97 12.98
C MET A 381 -3.10 19.20 13.11
N TRP A 382 -2.25 18.44 12.40
CA TRP A 382 -0.80 18.68 12.52
C TRP A 382 -0.34 19.95 11.81
N CYS A 383 -1.06 20.40 10.77
CA CYS A 383 -0.79 21.69 10.14
C CYS A 383 -1.05 22.85 11.09
N ILE A 384 -2.23 22.89 11.75
CA ILE A 384 -2.57 24.04 12.60
C ILE A 384 -1.84 24.06 13.93
N THR A 385 -1.33 22.91 14.40
CA THR A 385 -0.56 22.85 15.66
C THR A 385 0.94 23.05 15.46
N GLY A 386 1.42 23.35 14.22
CA GLY A 386 2.83 23.60 13.95
C GLY A 386 3.71 22.35 14.03
N ASN A 387 3.13 21.14 14.07
CA ASN A 387 3.85 19.86 14.15
C ASN A 387 4.24 19.31 12.77
N LEU A 388 4.31 20.17 11.75
CA LEU A 388 4.57 19.82 10.36
C LEU A 388 6.03 20.09 9.96
N ASP A 389 6.69 19.08 9.42
CA ASP A 389 8.08 19.07 8.91
C ASP A 389 9.13 19.57 9.93
N ILE A 390 8.90 19.25 11.21
CA ILE A 390 9.83 19.54 12.32
C ILE A 390 10.39 18.24 12.90
N PRO A 391 11.57 18.28 13.57
CA PRO A 391 12.12 17.10 14.25
C PRO A 391 11.14 16.50 15.26
N GLY A 392 10.84 15.21 15.13
CA GLY A 392 9.90 14.50 15.98
C GLY A 392 8.42 14.76 15.68
N GLY A 393 8.09 15.57 14.66
CA GLY A 393 6.73 15.81 14.20
C GLY A 393 6.32 14.86 13.06
N ASN A 394 5.41 15.31 12.20
CA ASN A 394 5.10 14.67 10.93
C ASN A 394 5.90 15.34 9.82
N VAL A 395 6.86 14.61 9.23
CA VAL A 395 7.81 15.18 8.27
C VAL A 395 7.47 14.81 6.84
N MET A 396 7.72 15.74 5.93
CA MET A 396 7.53 15.51 4.51
C MET A 396 8.62 14.57 3.98
N ALA A 397 8.17 13.49 3.33
CA ALA A 397 9.01 12.46 2.74
C ALA A 397 8.99 12.61 1.22
N ASP A 398 10.09 13.11 0.65
CA ASP A 398 10.29 13.18 -0.79
C ASP A 398 11.07 11.95 -1.30
N ALA A 399 11.04 11.70 -2.60
CA ALA A 399 11.85 10.65 -3.22
C ALA A 399 13.33 10.91 -2.95
N CYS A 400 14.08 9.85 -2.59
CA CYS A 400 15.52 9.94 -2.38
C CYS A 400 16.20 10.43 -3.68
N TRP A 401 16.87 11.57 -3.64
CA TRP A 401 17.58 12.20 -4.76
C TRP A 401 16.76 12.38 -6.05
N GLY A 402 15.45 12.34 -6.00
CA GLY A 402 14.62 12.30 -7.21
C GLY A 402 14.62 10.94 -7.91
N ILE A 403 15.33 9.95 -7.36
CA ILE A 403 15.30 8.58 -7.88
C ILE A 403 13.84 8.11 -7.81
N GLU A 404 13.32 7.69 -8.95
CA GLU A 404 12.02 7.03 -8.97
C GLU A 404 12.11 5.73 -8.18
N GLN A 405 11.51 5.76 -7.00
CA GLN A 405 11.46 4.59 -6.14
C GLN A 405 10.50 3.55 -6.71
N PRO A 406 10.75 2.27 -6.48
CA PRO A 406 9.75 1.24 -6.70
C PRO A 406 8.56 1.54 -5.84
N ASN A 407 7.62 2.18 -6.43
CA ASN A 407 6.47 2.71 -5.78
C ASN A 407 5.30 2.46 -6.71
N TRP A 408 4.23 2.04 -6.13
CA TRP A 408 2.95 1.75 -6.74
C TRP A 408 2.22 3.00 -7.29
N VAL A 409 2.83 4.16 -7.27
CA VAL A 409 2.40 5.40 -7.91
C VAL A 409 3.40 5.89 -8.96
N GLY A 410 4.32 5.03 -9.37
CA GLY A 410 5.34 5.36 -10.36
C GLY A 410 4.75 5.72 -11.72
N THR A 411 5.46 6.60 -12.41
CA THR A 411 5.11 7.05 -13.77
C THR A 411 6.31 6.93 -14.70
N TRP A 412 7.21 6.02 -14.37
CA TRP A 412 8.45 5.89 -15.09
C TRP A 412 8.22 5.55 -16.57
N GLY A 413 8.62 6.46 -17.41
CA GLY A 413 8.45 6.38 -18.86
C GLY A 413 7.08 6.85 -19.39
N TRP A 414 6.16 7.33 -18.57
CA TRP A 414 4.84 7.75 -19.04
C TRP A 414 4.89 8.87 -20.05
N ASP A 415 5.55 9.98 -19.69
CA ASP A 415 5.61 11.18 -20.53
C ASP A 415 6.56 11.01 -21.75
N GLU A 416 7.45 10.01 -21.66
CA GLU A 416 8.35 9.64 -22.76
C GLU A 416 7.68 8.72 -23.79
N LEU A 417 6.87 7.77 -23.31
CA LEU A 417 6.37 6.63 -24.08
C LEU A 417 4.92 6.77 -24.52
N MET A 418 4.13 7.65 -23.89
CA MET A 418 2.72 7.84 -24.21
C MET A 418 2.40 9.29 -24.55
N THR A 419 1.52 9.47 -25.54
CA THR A 419 0.93 10.76 -25.85
C THR A 419 -0.10 11.17 -24.78
N PRO A 420 -0.43 12.48 -24.67
CA PRO A 420 -1.52 12.91 -23.79
C PRO A 420 -2.86 12.23 -24.09
N GLU A 421 -3.14 11.95 -25.36
CA GLU A 421 -4.37 11.25 -25.78
C GLU A 421 -4.40 9.78 -25.32
N GLU A 422 -3.24 9.11 -25.28
CA GLU A 422 -3.12 7.77 -24.72
C GLU A 422 -3.30 7.79 -23.19
N GLN A 423 -2.65 8.74 -22.50
CA GLN A 423 -2.77 8.92 -21.06
C GLN A 423 -4.22 9.24 -20.64
N ALA A 424 -4.96 9.98 -21.47
CA ALA A 424 -6.36 10.34 -21.22
C ALA A 424 -7.34 9.15 -21.31
N LYS A 425 -6.92 8.01 -21.88
CA LYS A 425 -7.73 6.77 -21.90
C LYS A 425 -7.68 5.97 -20.61
N ARG A 426 -7.07 6.50 -19.58
CA ARG A 426 -6.99 5.84 -18.27
C ARG A 426 -8.37 5.71 -17.63
N ILE A 427 -8.72 4.49 -17.21
CA ILE A 427 -10.03 4.16 -16.65
C ILE A 427 -10.29 4.95 -15.37
N GLY A 428 -11.39 5.71 -15.35
CA GLY A 428 -11.94 6.36 -14.17
C GLY A 428 -11.55 7.82 -13.96
N ILE A 429 -10.66 8.41 -14.76
CA ILE A 429 -10.23 9.80 -14.56
C ILE A 429 -11.35 10.82 -14.80
N GLU A 430 -12.30 10.53 -15.68
CA GLU A 430 -13.48 11.38 -15.91
C GLU A 430 -14.46 11.32 -14.72
N ARG A 431 -14.56 10.17 -14.08
CA ARG A 431 -15.51 9.90 -12.99
C ARG A 431 -14.95 10.34 -11.63
N TYR A 432 -13.65 10.11 -11.40
CA TYR A 432 -12.97 10.32 -10.13
C TYR A 432 -11.75 11.23 -10.31
N PRO A 433 -11.89 12.55 -10.10
CA PRO A 433 -10.84 13.51 -10.40
C PRO A 433 -9.57 13.31 -9.57
N MET A 434 -9.64 12.66 -8.41
CA MET A 434 -8.46 12.32 -7.62
C MET A 434 -7.46 11.45 -8.40
N PHE A 435 -7.96 10.58 -9.28
CA PHE A 435 -7.13 9.77 -10.18
C PHE A 435 -6.57 10.57 -11.36
N ALA A 436 -7.23 11.67 -11.75
CA ALA A 436 -6.70 12.56 -12.78
C ALA A 436 -5.56 13.43 -12.23
N VAL A 437 -5.72 13.96 -11.03
CA VAL A 437 -4.84 15.00 -10.44
C VAL A 437 -3.70 14.39 -9.61
N GLY A 438 -4.01 13.43 -8.75
CA GLY A 438 -3.10 12.95 -7.68
C GLY A 438 -2.43 11.62 -7.95
N PHE A 439 -3.03 10.76 -8.78
CA PHE A 439 -2.55 9.39 -8.99
C PHE A 439 -2.61 8.98 -10.44
N LYS A 440 -1.56 8.33 -10.91
CA LYS A 440 -1.48 7.83 -12.28
C LYS A 440 -1.85 6.33 -12.39
N ASN A 441 -2.82 5.87 -11.60
CA ASN A 441 -3.38 4.53 -11.66
C ASN A 441 -4.78 4.56 -12.29
N LEU A 442 -5.24 3.43 -12.81
CA LEU A 442 -6.65 3.24 -13.11
C LEU A 442 -7.48 3.25 -11.82
N SER A 443 -8.73 3.66 -11.90
CA SER A 443 -9.66 3.52 -10.78
C SER A 443 -10.30 2.14 -10.79
N SER A 444 -10.02 1.34 -9.76
CA SER A 444 -10.65 0.01 -9.58
C SER A 444 -12.17 0.12 -9.47
N ASN A 445 -12.67 1.16 -8.81
CA ASN A 445 -14.11 1.37 -8.67
C ASN A 445 -14.78 1.70 -10.01
N ALA A 446 -14.14 2.50 -10.86
CA ALA A 446 -14.67 2.73 -12.22
C ALA A 446 -14.64 1.46 -13.07
N THR A 447 -13.65 0.60 -12.84
CA THR A 447 -13.60 -0.73 -13.48
C THR A 447 -14.77 -1.61 -13.03
N ILE A 448 -15.07 -1.63 -11.71
CA ILE A 448 -16.22 -2.33 -11.13
C ILE A 448 -17.53 -1.76 -11.70
N GLU A 449 -17.69 -0.45 -11.75
CA GLU A 449 -18.87 0.21 -12.32
C GLU A 449 -19.07 -0.16 -13.81
N ALA A 450 -17.99 -0.30 -14.58
CA ALA A 450 -18.06 -0.77 -15.97
C ALA A 450 -18.59 -2.21 -16.06
N TRP A 451 -18.05 -3.12 -15.23
CA TRP A 451 -18.56 -4.50 -15.14
C TRP A 451 -20.05 -4.55 -14.74
N GLN A 452 -20.46 -3.73 -13.79
CA GLN A 452 -21.86 -3.64 -13.35
C GLN A 452 -22.80 -3.17 -14.49
N ARG A 453 -22.30 -2.34 -15.41
CA ARG A 453 -23.04 -1.94 -16.62
C ARG A 453 -23.03 -2.99 -17.73
N GLY A 454 -22.31 -4.11 -17.54
CA GLY A 454 -22.16 -5.16 -18.56
C GLY A 454 -21.10 -4.86 -19.63
N GLU A 455 -20.20 -3.90 -19.36
CA GLU A 455 -19.07 -3.58 -20.20
C GLU A 455 -17.87 -4.46 -19.82
N ILE A 456 -16.97 -4.72 -20.76
CA ILE A 456 -15.67 -5.37 -20.49
C ILE A 456 -14.59 -4.29 -20.59
N PRO A 457 -14.15 -3.72 -19.46
CA PRO A 457 -13.21 -2.59 -19.48
C PRO A 457 -11.77 -2.99 -19.84
N ILE A 458 -11.42 -4.27 -19.62
CA ILE A 458 -10.07 -4.82 -19.78
C ILE A 458 -10.21 -6.16 -20.53
N HIS A 459 -9.40 -6.35 -21.57
CA HIS A 459 -9.37 -7.56 -22.38
C HIS A 459 -8.12 -8.40 -22.21
N ALA A 460 -7.00 -7.81 -21.73
CA ALA A 460 -5.82 -8.56 -21.31
C ALA A 460 -5.27 -8.01 -20.00
N ALA A 461 -4.73 -8.88 -19.16
CA ALA A 461 -4.15 -8.50 -17.87
C ALA A 461 -2.81 -9.20 -17.63
N TYR A 462 -1.85 -8.46 -17.07
CA TYR A 462 -0.63 -8.99 -16.48
C TYR A 462 -0.66 -8.74 -14.97
N ILE A 463 -0.69 -9.80 -14.20
CA ILE A 463 -0.83 -9.77 -12.74
C ILE A 463 0.48 -10.24 -12.11
N VAL A 464 1.08 -9.41 -11.28
CA VAL A 464 2.36 -9.72 -10.61
C VAL A 464 2.27 -9.48 -9.12
N THR A 465 2.72 -10.43 -8.30
CA THR A 465 2.67 -10.39 -6.82
C THR A 465 1.29 -10.05 -6.26
N ASN A 466 0.25 -10.49 -6.89
CA ASN A 466 -1.09 -10.09 -6.51
C ASN A 466 -2.05 -11.28 -6.47
N ASN A 467 -2.42 -11.65 -5.25
CA ASN A 467 -3.43 -12.68 -4.99
C ASN A 467 -4.75 -12.00 -4.53
N PHE A 468 -5.33 -11.18 -5.41
CA PHE A 468 -6.46 -10.32 -5.06
C PHE A 468 -7.73 -11.10 -4.67
N LEU A 469 -7.97 -12.29 -5.20
CA LEU A 469 -9.11 -13.11 -4.77
C LEU A 469 -9.06 -13.43 -3.27
N ALA A 470 -7.86 -13.59 -2.71
CA ALA A 470 -7.69 -13.81 -1.27
C ALA A 470 -7.66 -12.52 -0.45
N THR A 471 -7.22 -11.39 -1.04
CA THR A 471 -6.89 -10.20 -0.25
C THR A 471 -7.79 -9.01 -0.46
N MET A 472 -8.43 -8.86 -1.61
CA MET A 472 -8.93 -7.55 -2.02
C MET A 472 -10.14 -7.60 -2.93
N GLY A 473 -11.09 -8.26 -2.71
CA GLY A 473 -12.23 -8.18 -3.59
C GLY A 473 -13.51 -7.96 -2.77
N ALA A 474 -14.01 -6.73 -2.69
CA ALA A 474 -15.40 -6.58 -2.31
C ALA A 474 -16.25 -7.54 -3.12
N GLN A 475 -17.02 -8.39 -2.45
CA GLN A 475 -17.80 -9.45 -3.10
C GLN A 475 -16.96 -10.31 -4.08
N ALA A 476 -15.90 -10.91 -3.55
CA ALA A 476 -14.85 -11.57 -4.33
C ALA A 476 -15.36 -12.63 -5.32
N GLU A 477 -16.43 -13.35 -4.98
CA GLU A 477 -17.05 -14.33 -5.89
C GLU A 477 -17.65 -13.66 -7.13
N GLN A 478 -18.32 -12.50 -6.97
CA GLN A 478 -18.86 -11.75 -8.09
C GLN A 478 -17.76 -11.23 -9.01
N GLN A 479 -16.67 -10.77 -8.43
CA GLN A 479 -15.54 -10.28 -9.19
C GLN A 479 -14.85 -11.40 -9.99
N LEU A 480 -14.76 -12.60 -9.44
CA LEU A 480 -14.23 -13.74 -10.17
C LEU A 480 -15.00 -13.96 -11.48
N GLU A 481 -16.34 -13.88 -11.46
CA GLU A 481 -17.14 -14.06 -12.66
C GLU A 481 -16.91 -12.96 -13.71
N TRP A 482 -16.60 -11.74 -13.29
CA TRP A 482 -16.21 -10.67 -14.21
C TRP A 482 -14.83 -10.93 -14.83
N TYR A 483 -13.83 -11.27 -14.01
CA TYR A 483 -12.47 -11.49 -14.49
C TYR A 483 -12.31 -12.70 -15.40
N LYS A 484 -13.15 -13.73 -15.25
CA LYS A 484 -13.22 -14.84 -16.20
C LYS A 484 -13.53 -14.41 -17.65
N GLN A 485 -14.13 -13.22 -17.83
CA GLN A 485 -14.46 -12.68 -19.16
C GLN A 485 -13.23 -12.09 -19.86
N ILE A 486 -12.18 -11.69 -19.12
CA ILE A 486 -10.93 -11.18 -19.72
C ILE A 486 -10.37 -12.24 -20.68
N ASP A 487 -9.96 -11.80 -21.89
CA ASP A 487 -9.59 -12.71 -22.94
C ASP A 487 -8.31 -13.47 -22.68
N PHE A 488 -7.28 -12.79 -22.10
CA PHE A 488 -6.01 -13.41 -21.77
C PHE A 488 -5.41 -12.84 -20.50
N ILE A 489 -4.94 -13.72 -19.59
CA ILE A 489 -4.38 -13.34 -18.27
C ILE A 489 -3.04 -14.02 -18.03
N VAL A 490 -2.03 -13.20 -17.79
CA VAL A 490 -0.70 -13.63 -17.32
C VAL A 490 -0.63 -13.41 -15.81
N VAL A 491 -0.15 -14.39 -15.05
CA VAL A 491 0.12 -14.26 -13.62
C VAL A 491 1.55 -14.68 -13.31
N GLU A 492 2.31 -13.75 -12.71
CA GLU A 492 3.67 -13.96 -12.27
C GLU A 492 3.71 -14.01 -10.74
N ASP A 493 4.15 -15.13 -10.17
CA ASP A 493 4.28 -15.31 -8.73
C ASP A 493 5.30 -16.42 -8.40
N LEU A 494 5.54 -16.64 -7.11
CA LEU A 494 6.41 -17.69 -6.58
C LEU A 494 5.69 -19.03 -6.42
N PHE A 495 4.40 -19.01 -6.22
CA PHE A 495 3.55 -20.18 -5.92
C PHE A 495 2.23 -20.13 -6.67
N MET A 496 1.61 -21.29 -6.84
CA MET A 496 0.24 -21.39 -7.32
C MET A 496 -0.70 -20.80 -6.25
N THR A 497 -1.22 -19.60 -6.52
CA THR A 497 -2.18 -18.91 -5.65
C THR A 497 -3.62 -19.15 -6.09
N PRO A 498 -4.64 -18.90 -5.25
CA PRO A 498 -6.04 -18.93 -5.68
C PRO A 498 -6.33 -18.07 -6.91
N THR A 499 -5.76 -16.87 -6.99
CA THR A 499 -5.93 -15.98 -8.15
C THR A 499 -5.33 -16.60 -9.42
N MET A 500 -4.12 -17.15 -9.32
CA MET A 500 -3.45 -17.82 -10.43
C MET A 500 -4.21 -19.06 -10.88
N MET A 501 -4.63 -19.92 -9.95
CA MET A 501 -5.44 -21.10 -10.26
C MET A 501 -6.76 -20.74 -10.93
N ALA A 502 -7.44 -19.70 -10.42
CA ALA A 502 -8.73 -19.30 -10.96
C ALA A 502 -8.66 -18.69 -12.36
N LEU A 503 -7.62 -17.90 -12.67
CA LEU A 503 -7.66 -16.95 -13.77
C LEU A 503 -6.53 -17.07 -14.78
N ALA A 504 -5.32 -17.59 -14.41
CA ALA A 504 -4.17 -17.56 -15.30
C ALA A 504 -4.35 -18.45 -16.53
N ASP A 505 -4.03 -17.92 -17.70
CA ASP A 505 -3.79 -18.66 -18.94
C ASP A 505 -2.28 -18.92 -19.10
N MET A 506 -1.48 -17.97 -18.64
CA MET A 506 -0.02 -18.03 -18.61
C MET A 506 0.49 -17.82 -17.18
N VAL A 507 1.41 -18.68 -16.74
CA VAL A 507 2.07 -18.62 -15.44
C VAL A 507 3.56 -18.39 -15.65
N LEU A 508 4.12 -17.40 -14.95
CA LEU A 508 5.55 -17.09 -14.98
C LEU A 508 6.16 -17.27 -13.58
N PRO A 509 7.23 -18.07 -13.45
CA PRO A 509 7.89 -18.31 -12.17
C PRO A 509 8.85 -17.17 -11.83
N ALA A 510 8.56 -16.42 -10.75
CA ALA A 510 9.41 -15.35 -10.24
C ALA A 510 10.55 -15.86 -9.34
N ALA A 511 11.63 -15.09 -9.25
CA ALA A 511 12.72 -15.28 -8.31
C ALA A 511 12.50 -14.49 -7.01
N THR A 512 13.00 -15.02 -5.88
CA THR A 512 13.01 -14.32 -4.60
C THR A 512 14.11 -13.27 -4.52
N TYR A 513 14.07 -12.39 -3.50
CA TYR A 513 15.14 -11.41 -3.30
C TYR A 513 16.51 -12.03 -2.98
N GLU A 514 16.57 -13.28 -2.51
CA GLU A 514 17.84 -14.01 -2.32
C GLU A 514 18.46 -14.49 -3.64
N GLU A 515 17.67 -14.58 -4.69
CA GLU A 515 18.02 -15.12 -6.01
C GLU A 515 18.29 -14.01 -7.04
N ARG A 516 18.24 -12.74 -6.64
CA ARG A 516 18.39 -11.61 -7.56
C ARG A 516 19.17 -10.46 -6.95
N ASP A 517 19.77 -9.68 -7.81
CA ASP A 517 20.28 -8.36 -7.50
C ASP A 517 19.18 -7.29 -7.68
N GLY A 518 19.38 -6.09 -7.11
CA GLY A 518 18.50 -4.97 -7.26
C GLY A 518 18.73 -3.88 -6.23
N PHE A 519 17.81 -2.97 -6.14
CA PHE A 519 17.79 -1.96 -5.09
C PHE A 519 16.35 -1.63 -4.70
N GLY A 520 16.16 -1.03 -3.56
CA GLY A 520 14.86 -0.58 -3.11
C GLY A 520 14.96 0.51 -2.06
N GLY A 521 13.94 1.33 -2.02
CA GLY A 521 13.73 2.33 -0.98
C GLY A 521 12.34 2.15 -0.36
N LEU A 522 12.14 2.75 0.80
CA LEU A 522 10.83 2.83 1.43
C LEU A 522 10.60 4.25 1.93
N ASN A 523 9.50 4.87 1.49
CA ASN A 523 9.07 6.20 1.94
C ASN A 523 10.22 7.23 1.97
N ALA A 524 11.14 7.15 1.02
CA ALA A 524 12.28 8.04 0.87
C ALA A 524 13.28 8.07 2.06
N TYR A 525 13.27 7.06 2.94
CA TYR A 525 14.20 7.03 4.07
C TYR A 525 15.63 6.84 3.59
N ARG A 526 15.84 5.88 2.70
CA ARG A 526 17.13 5.52 2.12
C ARG A 526 16.95 4.67 0.86
N ILE A 527 17.99 4.53 0.09
CA ILE A 527 18.14 3.49 -0.93
C ILE A 527 18.99 2.36 -0.36
N SER A 528 18.57 1.12 -0.55
CA SER A 528 19.25 -0.09 -0.09
C SER A 528 19.48 -1.07 -1.23
N CYS A 529 20.60 -1.77 -1.21
CA CYS A 529 20.94 -2.77 -2.18
C CYS A 529 20.35 -4.13 -1.82
N ILE A 530 19.79 -4.81 -2.81
CA ILE A 530 19.45 -6.23 -2.75
C ILE A 530 20.62 -6.96 -3.40
N ASN A 531 21.29 -7.83 -2.66
CA ASN A 531 22.45 -8.57 -3.13
C ASN A 531 22.09 -10.04 -3.28
N LYS A 532 22.22 -10.56 -4.49
CA LYS A 532 21.96 -11.96 -4.81
C LYS A 532 22.84 -12.88 -3.94
N ALA A 533 22.21 -13.76 -3.19
CA ALA A 533 22.88 -14.74 -2.35
C ALA A 533 23.08 -16.09 -3.07
N ILE A 534 22.11 -16.50 -3.87
CA ILE A 534 22.09 -17.79 -4.57
C ILE A 534 21.62 -17.63 -6.02
N GLU A 535 21.91 -18.60 -6.86
CA GLU A 535 21.32 -18.66 -8.19
C GLU A 535 19.83 -18.98 -8.12
N PRO A 536 19.03 -18.50 -9.08
CA PRO A 536 17.61 -18.81 -9.16
C PRO A 536 17.35 -20.32 -9.17
N VAL A 537 16.29 -20.74 -8.46
CA VAL A 537 15.91 -22.15 -8.38
C VAL A 537 15.06 -22.51 -9.62
N GLY A 538 15.41 -23.61 -10.28
CA GLY A 538 14.76 -24.01 -11.54
C GLY A 538 15.04 -23.01 -12.65
N ASP A 539 14.03 -22.73 -13.47
CA ASP A 539 14.08 -21.73 -14.54
C ASP A 539 13.45 -20.38 -14.11
N SER A 540 13.25 -20.17 -12.80
CA SER A 540 12.67 -18.89 -12.32
C SER A 540 13.56 -17.71 -12.69
N LYS A 541 12.96 -16.57 -13.00
CA LYS A 541 13.68 -15.35 -13.36
C LYS A 541 13.35 -14.19 -12.41
N PRO A 542 14.32 -13.28 -12.17
CA PRO A 542 14.04 -12.01 -11.54
C PRO A 542 13.02 -11.19 -12.34
N ASP A 543 12.08 -10.53 -11.66
CA ASP A 543 11.07 -9.66 -12.28
C ASP A 543 11.69 -8.66 -13.26
N ASN A 544 12.78 -8.01 -12.86
CA ASN A 544 13.47 -7.00 -13.68
C ASN A 544 13.99 -7.59 -15.01
N THR A 545 14.42 -8.84 -15.00
CA THR A 545 14.85 -9.55 -16.22
C THR A 545 13.65 -9.88 -17.10
N ILE A 546 12.56 -10.38 -16.50
CA ILE A 546 11.31 -10.67 -17.22
C ILE A 546 10.79 -9.41 -17.92
N PHE A 547 10.74 -8.29 -17.23
CA PHE A 547 10.22 -7.04 -17.79
C PHE A 547 11.11 -6.44 -18.87
N LEU A 548 12.44 -6.54 -18.73
CA LEU A 548 13.36 -6.07 -19.76
C LEU A 548 13.22 -6.90 -21.04
N GLU A 549 13.19 -8.23 -20.93
CA GLU A 549 13.09 -9.16 -22.08
C GLU A 549 11.71 -9.07 -22.74
N LEU A 550 10.64 -9.13 -21.97
CA LEU A 550 9.26 -9.06 -22.46
C LEU A 550 8.93 -7.66 -22.97
N GLY A 551 9.38 -6.61 -22.29
CA GLY A 551 9.15 -5.22 -22.65
C GLY A 551 9.69 -4.87 -24.03
N LYS A 552 10.91 -5.32 -24.36
CA LYS A 552 11.46 -5.15 -25.71
C LYS A 552 10.58 -5.80 -26.78
N ARG A 553 10.13 -7.01 -26.55
CA ARG A 553 9.27 -7.77 -27.48
C ARG A 553 7.90 -7.12 -27.65
N LEU A 554 7.26 -6.70 -26.56
CA LEU A 554 5.95 -6.05 -26.57
C LEU A 554 6.00 -4.68 -27.24
N THR A 555 7.03 -3.87 -26.97
CA THR A 555 7.23 -2.59 -27.65
C THR A 555 7.33 -2.78 -29.15
N HIS A 556 8.21 -3.68 -29.59
CA HIS A 556 8.39 -3.96 -31.02
C HIS A 556 7.09 -4.41 -31.71
N ALA A 557 6.30 -5.23 -31.04
CA ALA A 557 5.09 -5.78 -31.61
C ALA A 557 3.90 -4.80 -31.65
N ILE A 558 3.77 -3.93 -30.64
CA ILE A 558 2.56 -3.10 -30.43
C ILE A 558 2.82 -1.63 -30.73
N LYS A 559 3.99 -1.09 -30.35
CA LYS A 559 4.32 0.33 -30.50
C LYS A 559 5.78 0.51 -30.94
N PRO A 560 6.15 0.04 -32.15
CA PRO A 560 7.54 0.00 -32.63
C PRO A 560 8.20 1.40 -32.73
N GLU A 561 7.44 2.47 -32.74
CA GLU A 561 7.99 3.83 -32.67
C GLU A 561 8.71 4.13 -31.36
N ASN A 562 8.51 3.32 -30.34
CA ASN A 562 9.18 3.40 -29.04
C ASN A 562 10.38 2.43 -28.89
N ASP A 563 10.73 1.64 -29.90
CA ASP A 563 11.79 0.62 -29.82
C ASP A 563 13.12 1.19 -29.28
N ASP A 564 13.53 2.35 -29.74
CA ASP A 564 14.80 2.97 -29.35
C ASP A 564 14.79 3.60 -27.95
N ILE A 565 13.61 3.84 -27.36
CA ILE A 565 13.47 4.61 -26.11
C ILE A 565 12.83 3.83 -24.97
N ALA A 566 12.02 2.79 -25.28
CA ALA A 566 11.29 2.09 -24.23
C ALA A 566 12.21 1.25 -23.35
N TRP A 567 13.12 0.50 -23.94
CA TRP A 567 14.04 -0.40 -23.24
C TRP A 567 15.45 -0.33 -23.83
N PRO A 568 16.14 0.82 -23.72
CA PRO A 568 17.42 1.07 -24.40
C PRO A 568 18.62 0.36 -23.76
N TRP A 569 18.41 -0.43 -22.71
CA TRP A 569 19.46 -1.10 -21.95
C TRP A 569 19.69 -2.50 -22.45
N ASP A 570 20.97 -2.93 -22.51
CA ASP A 570 21.33 -4.30 -22.90
C ASP A 570 21.08 -5.31 -21.78
N ASN A 571 21.20 -4.85 -20.53
CA ASN A 571 21.03 -5.68 -19.34
C ASN A 571 20.40 -4.89 -18.18
N VAL A 572 20.01 -5.61 -17.12
CA VAL A 572 19.32 -5.04 -15.97
C VAL A 572 20.20 -4.09 -15.15
N GLN A 573 21.52 -4.30 -15.11
CA GLN A 573 22.42 -3.41 -14.39
C GLN A 573 22.49 -2.03 -15.02
N GLU A 574 22.56 -1.92 -16.35
CA GLU A 574 22.47 -0.63 -17.05
C GLU A 574 21.19 0.11 -16.75
N MET A 575 20.07 -0.62 -16.66
CA MET A 575 18.78 -0.07 -16.27
C MET A 575 18.80 0.49 -14.83
N TRP A 576 19.45 -0.21 -13.89
CA TRP A 576 19.60 0.26 -12.52
C TRP A 576 20.52 1.48 -12.43
N ASP A 577 21.65 1.45 -13.13
CA ASP A 577 22.61 2.58 -13.16
C ASP A 577 21.92 3.85 -13.72
N TYR A 578 21.09 3.68 -14.76
CA TYR A 578 20.26 4.77 -15.27
C TYR A 578 19.26 5.29 -14.21
N ALA A 579 18.58 4.39 -13.50
CA ALA A 579 17.62 4.78 -12.46
C ALA A 579 18.30 5.47 -11.26
N LEU A 580 19.54 5.13 -10.95
CA LEU A 580 20.34 5.67 -9.85
C LEU A 580 21.13 6.94 -10.21
N GLU A 581 21.16 7.34 -11.49
CA GLU A 581 21.99 8.47 -11.98
C GLU A 581 21.69 9.78 -11.23
N ASP A 582 20.45 10.03 -10.85
CA ASP A 582 20.06 11.22 -10.07
C ASP A 582 20.67 11.24 -8.66
N GLY A 583 21.00 10.09 -8.10
CA GLY A 583 21.72 9.97 -6.84
C GLY A 583 23.22 10.20 -6.97
N GLY A 584 23.74 10.26 -8.19
CA GLY A 584 25.17 10.42 -8.48
C GLY A 584 26.00 9.18 -8.13
N PHE A 585 25.43 7.99 -8.16
CA PHE A 585 26.12 6.72 -7.90
C PHE A 585 25.57 5.58 -8.75
N THR A 586 26.42 4.58 -8.98
CA THR A 586 26.08 3.34 -9.69
C THR A 586 25.49 2.29 -8.74
N TRP A 587 24.89 1.25 -9.32
CA TRP A 587 24.42 0.10 -8.55
C TRP A 587 25.58 -0.61 -7.82
N GLU A 588 26.77 -0.71 -8.42
CA GLU A 588 27.93 -1.30 -7.77
C GLU A 588 28.38 -0.49 -6.54
N GLU A 589 28.38 0.82 -6.64
CA GLU A 589 28.70 1.70 -5.49
C GLU A 589 27.64 1.62 -4.39
N LEU A 590 26.37 1.38 -4.74
CA LEU A 590 25.31 1.10 -3.78
C LEU A 590 25.51 -0.29 -3.14
N ARG A 591 25.86 -1.31 -3.93
CA ARG A 591 26.16 -2.66 -3.43
C ARG A 591 27.27 -2.63 -2.39
N ASP A 592 28.37 -1.95 -2.68
CA ASP A 592 29.51 -1.84 -1.78
C ASP A 592 29.19 -1.08 -0.49
N ALA A 593 28.28 -0.11 -0.56
CA ALA A 593 27.78 0.62 0.58
C ALA A 593 26.61 -0.07 1.30
N THR A 594 25.91 -1.01 0.66
CA THR A 594 24.66 -1.68 1.06
C THR A 594 23.47 -0.74 1.19
N TRP A 595 23.64 0.47 1.74
CA TRP A 595 22.61 1.52 1.82
C TRP A 595 23.23 2.92 1.72
N LYS A 596 22.42 3.85 1.21
CA LYS A 596 22.76 5.28 1.18
C LYS A 596 21.56 6.09 1.68
N TYR A 597 21.86 7.14 2.45
CA TYR A 597 20.87 8.08 2.94
C TYR A 597 21.03 9.40 2.18
N PRO A 598 19.94 10.03 1.71
CA PRO A 598 19.98 11.42 1.27
C PRO A 598 20.23 12.35 2.45
N GLU A 599 20.69 13.54 2.18
CA GLU A 599 20.69 14.60 3.20
C GLU A 599 19.23 14.94 3.53
N PHE A 600 18.80 14.64 4.75
CA PHE A 600 17.46 14.97 5.20
C PHE A 600 17.45 16.33 5.88
N LYS A 601 16.50 17.19 5.49
CA LYS A 601 16.28 18.51 6.04
C LYS A 601 14.91 18.58 6.71
N TYR A 602 14.85 19.35 7.79
CA TYR A 602 13.60 19.74 8.43
C TYR A 602 13.22 21.15 7.98
N ARG A 603 11.94 21.51 8.10
CA ARG A 603 11.39 22.82 7.74
C ARG A 603 11.67 23.19 6.28
N LYS A 604 11.55 22.22 5.39
CA LYS A 604 11.83 22.38 3.95
C LYS A 604 11.00 23.48 3.28
N TYR A 605 9.82 23.80 3.86
CA TYR A 605 9.00 24.92 3.44
C TYR A 605 9.65 26.30 3.67
N GLU A 606 10.60 26.41 4.58
CA GLU A 606 11.33 27.68 4.86
C GLU A 606 12.51 27.91 3.90
N THR A 607 13.00 26.87 3.27
CA THR A 607 14.25 26.89 2.49
C THR A 607 14.04 26.79 0.97
N GLY A 608 12.80 26.57 0.51
CA GLY A 608 12.46 26.38 -0.91
C GLY A 608 12.73 24.96 -1.42
N ASP A 609 13.13 24.03 -0.56
CA ASP A 609 13.43 22.65 -0.94
C ASP A 609 12.18 21.85 -1.36
N LEU A 610 10.96 22.30 -1.01
CA LEU A 610 9.73 21.61 -1.39
C LEU A 610 9.25 21.96 -2.79
N ARG A 611 9.58 23.15 -3.30
CA ARG A 611 9.03 23.67 -4.55
C ARG A 611 9.99 23.51 -5.72
N PRO A 612 9.52 23.07 -6.89
CA PRO A 612 10.39 22.96 -8.08
C PRO A 612 10.99 24.28 -8.54
N ASP A 613 10.32 25.42 -8.21
CA ASP A 613 10.77 26.77 -8.56
C ASP A 613 11.78 27.35 -7.53
N GLY A 614 12.10 26.61 -6.48
CA GLY A 614 13.01 27.01 -5.40
C GLY A 614 12.47 28.12 -4.47
N GLN A 615 11.20 28.52 -4.61
CA GLN A 615 10.59 29.49 -3.71
C GLN A 615 10.23 28.85 -2.37
N VAL A 616 10.26 29.62 -1.29
CA VAL A 616 9.80 29.17 0.03
C VAL A 616 8.31 28.85 -0.01
N GLY A 617 7.90 27.83 0.76
CA GLY A 617 6.52 27.38 0.86
C GLY A 617 6.32 25.93 0.47
N PHE A 618 5.05 25.52 0.44
CA PHE A 618 4.62 24.18 0.06
C PHE A 618 4.36 24.10 -1.45
N ARG A 619 4.39 22.88 -2.00
CA ARG A 619 4.08 22.61 -3.43
C ARG A 619 2.57 22.62 -3.66
N THR A 620 1.93 23.75 -3.36
CA THR A 620 0.49 24.00 -3.46
C THR A 620 0.24 25.28 -4.24
N GLU A 621 -0.99 25.54 -4.64
CA GLU A 621 -1.36 26.74 -5.41
C GLU A 621 -1.07 28.01 -4.62
N THR A 622 -1.39 28.03 -3.32
CA THR A 622 -1.16 29.20 -2.45
C THR A 622 0.26 29.29 -1.90
N GLY A 623 1.08 28.26 -2.10
CA GLY A 623 2.40 28.11 -1.47
C GLY A 623 2.33 27.83 0.04
N ARG A 624 1.16 27.56 0.58
CA ARG A 624 0.90 27.26 2.00
C ARG A 624 0.36 25.85 2.17
N ALA A 625 0.35 25.33 3.38
CA ALA A 625 -0.40 24.14 3.74
C ALA A 625 -1.91 24.46 3.61
N GLU A 626 -2.56 23.88 2.61
CA GLU A 626 -3.95 24.17 2.22
C GLU A 626 -4.92 23.28 2.97
N ILE A 627 -5.25 23.62 4.23
CA ILE A 627 -6.30 22.89 4.98
C ILE A 627 -7.72 23.22 4.45
N TYR A 628 -7.89 24.30 3.71
CA TYR A 628 -8.88 24.47 2.67
C TYR A 628 -8.21 24.09 1.37
N SER A 629 -8.49 22.90 0.86
CA SER A 629 -7.77 22.36 -0.32
C SER A 629 -8.23 23.03 -1.60
N MET A 630 -7.31 23.72 -2.30
CA MET A 630 -7.60 24.30 -3.62
C MET A 630 -7.83 23.21 -4.66
N VAL A 631 -7.19 22.06 -4.55
CA VAL A 631 -7.43 20.92 -5.44
C VAL A 631 -8.88 20.44 -5.32
N PHE A 632 -9.38 20.26 -4.10
CA PHE A 632 -10.78 19.87 -3.89
C PHE A 632 -11.74 21.00 -4.24
N HIS A 633 -11.36 22.25 -4.06
CA HIS A 633 -12.12 23.40 -4.54
C HIS A 633 -12.37 23.34 -6.06
N HIS A 634 -11.31 23.14 -6.83
CA HIS A 634 -11.40 23.04 -8.30
C HIS A 634 -12.13 21.79 -8.79
N THR A 635 -12.15 20.74 -7.98
CA THR A 635 -12.80 19.46 -8.31
C THR A 635 -14.11 19.23 -7.53
N SER A 636 -14.65 20.23 -6.88
CA SER A 636 -15.86 20.12 -6.03
C SER A 636 -17.12 19.66 -6.76
N TRP A 637 -17.17 19.81 -8.09
CA TRP A 637 -18.22 19.25 -8.94
C TRP A 637 -18.38 17.72 -8.81
N SER A 638 -17.36 17.01 -8.35
CA SER A 638 -17.39 15.57 -8.10
C SER A 638 -17.94 15.18 -6.72
N GLY A 639 -18.25 16.18 -5.86
CA GLY A 639 -18.66 15.97 -4.48
C GLY A 639 -17.50 16.04 -3.46
N LEU A 640 -16.26 16.30 -3.89
CA LEU A 640 -15.14 16.56 -2.98
C LEU A 640 -15.33 17.89 -2.27
N ASP A 641 -15.23 17.87 -0.93
CA ASP A 641 -15.35 19.07 -0.10
C ASP A 641 -13.96 19.68 0.14
N PRO A 642 -13.75 20.98 -0.16
CA PRO A 642 -12.47 21.64 0.10
C PRO A 642 -12.12 21.77 1.58
N LEU A 643 -13.09 21.59 2.49
CA LEU A 643 -12.90 21.61 3.93
C LEU A 643 -12.91 20.20 4.54
N PRO A 644 -12.26 19.99 5.69
CA PRO A 644 -12.42 18.77 6.46
C PRO A 644 -13.88 18.47 6.74
N SER A 645 -14.28 17.21 6.59
CA SER A 645 -15.65 16.78 6.77
C SER A 645 -15.70 15.37 7.34
N TYR A 646 -16.89 14.98 7.81
CA TYR A 646 -17.18 13.62 8.25
C TYR A 646 -18.16 12.97 7.28
N VAL A 647 -17.87 11.74 6.90
CA VAL A 647 -18.75 10.90 6.09
C VAL A 647 -18.99 9.60 6.84
N GLU A 648 -20.26 9.33 7.16
CA GLU A 648 -20.69 8.06 7.76
C GLU A 648 -20.55 6.93 6.75
N PRO A 649 -20.04 5.73 7.14
CA PRO A 649 -20.10 4.55 6.27
C PRO A 649 -21.51 4.28 5.75
N VAL A 650 -21.64 3.82 4.51
CA VAL A 650 -22.94 3.60 3.84
C VAL A 650 -23.82 2.61 4.61
N GLU A 651 -23.21 1.61 5.25
CA GLU A 651 -23.86 0.59 6.07
C GLU A 651 -23.32 0.67 7.49
N SER A 652 -23.98 1.44 8.32
CA SER A 652 -23.64 1.59 9.74
C SER A 652 -24.91 1.66 10.58
N PRO A 653 -24.83 1.55 11.92
CA PRO A 653 -25.97 1.76 12.78
C PRO A 653 -26.65 3.13 12.65
N TYR A 654 -25.96 4.11 12.05
CA TYR A 654 -26.46 5.47 11.89
C TYR A 654 -26.97 5.77 10.47
N SER A 655 -26.39 5.15 9.44
CA SER A 655 -26.80 5.36 8.04
C SER A 655 -27.85 4.35 7.57
N ALA A 656 -27.88 3.15 8.17
CA ALA A 656 -28.82 2.06 7.88
C ALA A 656 -29.41 1.50 9.20
N PRO A 657 -30.12 2.33 10.00
CA PRO A 657 -30.65 1.87 11.29
C PRO A 657 -31.69 0.74 11.15
N GLU A 658 -32.34 0.61 9.99
CA GLU A 658 -33.25 -0.49 9.68
C GLU A 658 -32.56 -1.85 9.60
N ASP A 659 -31.27 -1.88 9.25
CA ASP A 659 -30.48 -3.10 9.14
C ASP A 659 -30.00 -3.63 10.50
N VAL A 660 -30.05 -2.81 11.57
CA VAL A 660 -29.48 -3.14 12.90
C VAL A 660 -30.21 -4.33 13.55
N GLU A 661 -31.51 -4.51 13.29
CA GLU A 661 -32.25 -5.65 13.85
C GLU A 661 -31.76 -6.99 13.30
N GLU A 662 -31.45 -7.05 12.00
CA GLU A 662 -30.95 -8.25 11.35
C GLU A 662 -29.43 -8.40 11.46
N TYR A 663 -28.67 -7.30 11.38
CA TYR A 663 -27.21 -7.27 11.39
C TYR A 663 -26.66 -6.44 12.55
N PRO A 664 -26.80 -6.90 13.83
CA PRO A 664 -26.57 -6.07 15.01
C PRO A 664 -25.10 -5.81 15.35
N TYR A 665 -24.17 -6.42 14.66
CA TYR A 665 -22.75 -6.34 14.97
C TYR A 665 -21.98 -5.62 13.87
N ILE A 666 -20.89 -4.95 14.26
CA ILE A 666 -19.92 -4.40 13.32
C ILE A 666 -18.72 -5.34 13.27
N VAL A 667 -18.37 -5.81 12.08
CA VAL A 667 -17.12 -6.54 11.84
C VAL A 667 -16.13 -5.65 11.11
N THR A 668 -14.90 -5.64 11.60
CA THR A 668 -13.75 -5.03 10.95
C THR A 668 -12.82 -6.11 10.40
N SER A 669 -12.24 -5.85 9.25
CA SER A 669 -11.31 -6.79 8.61
C SER A 669 -9.86 -6.33 8.73
N GLY A 670 -8.94 -7.20 8.34
CA GLY A 670 -7.56 -6.83 8.09
C GLY A 670 -6.66 -6.84 9.32
N MET A 671 -7.05 -7.52 10.37
CA MET A 671 -6.10 -7.84 11.43
C MET A 671 -4.87 -8.52 10.82
N ARG A 672 -3.70 -7.99 11.12
CA ARG A 672 -2.44 -8.58 10.66
C ARG A 672 -2.03 -9.70 11.58
N VAL A 673 -1.68 -10.84 11.00
CA VAL A 673 -1.01 -11.92 11.70
C VAL A 673 0.51 -11.72 11.53
N PRO A 674 1.30 -11.72 12.61
CA PRO A 674 2.75 -11.46 12.52
C PRO A 674 3.50 -12.45 11.61
N HIS A 675 2.95 -13.65 11.45
CA HIS A 675 3.57 -14.76 10.73
C HIS A 675 3.29 -14.73 9.21
N PHE A 676 2.29 -13.95 8.77
CA PHE A 676 1.89 -13.86 7.37
C PHE A 676 1.92 -12.44 6.86
N PHE A 677 2.24 -12.26 5.59
CA PHE A 677 2.10 -10.98 4.91
C PHE A 677 0.93 -11.08 3.92
N HIS A 678 -0.19 -10.46 4.23
CA HIS A 678 -1.45 -10.60 3.48
C HIS A 678 -1.82 -12.09 3.29
N SER A 679 -1.86 -12.58 2.04
CA SER A 679 -2.14 -13.99 1.70
C SER A 679 -0.89 -14.88 1.60
N GLU A 680 0.31 -14.31 1.78
CA GLU A 680 1.56 -15.06 1.65
C GLU A 680 1.88 -15.90 2.90
N GLN A 681 2.79 -16.84 2.74
CA GLN A 681 3.43 -17.69 3.75
C GLN A 681 2.55 -18.74 4.44
N ARG A 682 1.28 -18.89 4.08
CA ARG A 682 0.40 -19.92 4.67
C ARG A 682 0.81 -21.34 4.33
N GLN A 683 1.54 -21.54 3.24
CA GLN A 683 2.13 -22.81 2.84
C GLN A 683 3.42 -23.16 3.62
N ILE A 684 4.04 -22.21 4.32
CA ILE A 684 5.27 -22.47 5.10
C ILE A 684 4.90 -23.14 6.41
N GLU A 685 5.20 -24.43 6.54
CA GLU A 685 4.77 -25.28 7.65
C GLU A 685 5.11 -24.70 9.03
N LYS A 686 6.32 -24.15 9.20
CA LYS A 686 6.76 -23.54 10.46
C LYS A 686 5.91 -22.32 10.85
N LEU A 687 5.54 -21.49 9.88
CA LEU A 687 4.71 -20.31 10.11
C LEU A 687 3.26 -20.70 10.32
N ARG A 688 2.77 -21.68 9.53
CA ARG A 688 1.41 -22.20 9.65
C ARG A 688 1.15 -22.86 11.00
N ALA A 689 2.14 -23.57 11.56
CA ALA A 689 2.04 -24.18 12.88
C ALA A 689 1.87 -23.15 14.02
N LEU A 690 2.38 -21.92 13.83
CA LEU A 690 2.21 -20.82 14.79
C LEU A 690 0.81 -20.20 14.73
N HIS A 691 0.14 -20.31 13.59
CA HIS A 691 -1.19 -19.75 13.36
C HIS A 691 -1.96 -20.63 12.36
N PRO A 692 -2.61 -21.70 12.82
CA PRO A 692 -3.14 -22.75 11.94
C PRO A 692 -4.48 -22.42 11.27
N ASP A 693 -5.29 -21.55 11.86
CA ASP A 693 -6.67 -21.30 11.44
C ASP A 693 -6.97 -19.80 11.26
N PRO A 694 -7.96 -19.44 10.42
CA PRO A 694 -8.47 -18.09 10.36
C PRO A 694 -9.27 -17.75 11.63
N LEU A 695 -8.93 -16.65 12.28
CA LEU A 695 -9.57 -16.26 13.53
C LEU A 695 -10.50 -15.05 13.36
N CYS A 696 -11.62 -15.11 14.12
CA CYS A 696 -12.46 -13.96 14.41
C CYS A 696 -12.39 -13.66 15.90
N HIS A 697 -11.91 -12.49 16.26
CA HIS A 697 -11.89 -12.00 17.63
C HIS A 697 -13.30 -11.53 18.01
N ILE A 698 -13.87 -12.13 19.04
CA ILE A 698 -15.25 -11.87 19.50
C ILE A 698 -15.28 -11.69 21.02
N HIS A 699 -16.07 -10.72 21.48
CA HIS A 699 -16.26 -10.53 22.92
C HIS A 699 -16.97 -11.74 23.56
N PRO A 700 -16.53 -12.25 24.73
CA PRO A 700 -17.10 -13.45 25.37
C PRO A 700 -18.61 -13.35 25.64
N GLU A 701 -19.13 -12.15 25.97
CA GLU A 701 -20.58 -11.96 26.17
C GLU A 701 -21.36 -12.18 24.87
N THR A 702 -20.82 -11.69 23.75
CA THR A 702 -21.42 -11.86 22.42
C THR A 702 -21.39 -13.33 22.02
N ALA A 703 -20.26 -14.01 22.18
CA ALA A 703 -20.13 -15.44 21.90
C ALA A 703 -21.14 -16.26 22.71
N LYS A 704 -21.26 -16.01 24.00
CA LYS A 704 -22.21 -16.67 24.89
C LYS A 704 -23.67 -16.49 24.44
N LYS A 705 -24.03 -15.28 24.01
CA LYS A 705 -25.39 -14.99 23.51
C LYS A 705 -25.78 -15.87 22.33
N HIS A 706 -24.81 -16.27 21.52
CA HIS A 706 -25.02 -17.10 20.32
C HIS A 706 -24.63 -18.57 20.52
N GLY A 707 -24.32 -19.02 21.75
CA GLY A 707 -23.92 -20.39 22.02
C GLY A 707 -22.60 -20.82 21.37
N ILE A 708 -21.69 -19.84 21.14
CA ILE A 708 -20.39 -20.05 20.53
C ILE A 708 -19.36 -20.22 21.65
N GLU A 709 -18.55 -21.28 21.57
CA GLU A 709 -17.42 -21.54 22.47
C GLU A 709 -16.09 -21.15 21.83
N GLU A 710 -15.03 -21.00 22.64
CA GLU A 710 -13.67 -20.74 22.17
C GLU A 710 -13.23 -21.84 21.18
N GLY A 711 -12.80 -21.46 19.99
CA GLY A 711 -12.37 -22.37 18.92
C GLY A 711 -13.48 -22.96 18.06
N ASP A 712 -14.74 -22.66 18.34
CA ASP A 712 -15.84 -23.06 17.45
C ASP A 712 -15.73 -22.37 16.09
N TRP A 713 -16.13 -23.07 15.04
CA TRP A 713 -16.40 -22.42 13.77
C TRP A 713 -17.72 -21.65 13.82
N MET A 714 -17.71 -20.41 13.34
CA MET A 714 -18.87 -19.53 13.29
C MET A 714 -19.01 -18.90 11.91
N TRP A 715 -20.22 -18.65 11.50
CA TRP A 715 -20.56 -17.86 10.33
C TRP A 715 -20.73 -16.39 10.71
N LEU A 716 -20.20 -15.54 9.83
CA LEU A 716 -20.55 -14.14 9.75
C LEU A 716 -21.30 -13.94 8.44
N GLU A 717 -22.45 -13.25 8.45
CA GLU A 717 -23.32 -13.08 7.29
C GLU A 717 -23.91 -11.69 7.26
N ASN A 718 -24.01 -11.13 6.07
CA ASN A 718 -24.80 -9.94 5.79
C ASN A 718 -25.49 -10.08 4.41
N LYS A 719 -26.11 -9.00 3.93
CA LYS A 719 -26.83 -9.01 2.63
C LYS A 719 -25.95 -9.20 1.40
N HIS A 720 -24.62 -9.10 1.53
CA HIS A 720 -23.66 -9.26 0.43
C HIS A 720 -23.10 -10.68 0.33
N GLY A 721 -23.02 -11.38 1.44
CA GLY A 721 -22.49 -12.73 1.48
C GLY A 721 -22.24 -13.25 2.89
N LYS A 722 -21.47 -14.33 2.97
CA LYS A 722 -21.08 -14.93 4.24
C LYS A 722 -19.67 -15.51 4.19
N CYS A 723 -19.07 -15.66 5.37
CA CYS A 723 -17.79 -16.31 5.56
C CYS A 723 -17.73 -16.98 6.92
N LYS A 724 -16.84 -17.97 7.08
CA LYS A 724 -16.72 -18.67 8.36
C LYS A 724 -15.29 -18.54 8.93
N TYR A 725 -15.21 -18.35 10.23
CA TYR A 725 -13.97 -18.20 10.98
C TYR A 725 -14.03 -18.97 12.28
N LYS A 726 -12.88 -19.31 12.86
CA LYS A 726 -12.84 -19.82 14.24
C LYS A 726 -12.96 -18.66 15.21
N ALA A 727 -13.85 -18.80 16.18
CA ALA A 727 -14.00 -17.86 17.26
C ALA A 727 -12.78 -17.88 18.20
N THR A 728 -12.23 -16.71 18.51
CA THR A 728 -11.31 -16.54 19.62
C THR A 728 -11.79 -15.39 20.51
N PHE A 729 -11.79 -15.65 21.83
CA PHE A 729 -12.36 -14.69 22.76
C PHE A 729 -11.41 -13.55 23.06
N ASP A 730 -11.93 -12.33 22.94
CA ASP A 730 -11.18 -11.11 23.20
C ASP A 730 -12.08 -10.06 23.88
N ASP A 731 -11.92 -9.88 25.20
CA ASP A 731 -12.66 -8.90 25.99
C ASP A 731 -12.14 -7.46 25.83
N GLY A 732 -11.12 -7.27 25.00
CA GLY A 732 -10.60 -5.98 24.61
C GLY A 732 -11.46 -5.23 23.58
N TYR A 733 -12.46 -5.88 22.98
CA TYR A 733 -13.43 -5.26 22.07
C TYR A 733 -14.70 -4.80 22.78
N ASP A 734 -15.43 -3.87 22.17
CA ASP A 734 -16.83 -3.63 22.52
C ASP A 734 -17.66 -4.89 22.17
N PRO A 735 -18.64 -5.30 22.97
CA PRO A 735 -19.48 -6.46 22.64
C PRO A 735 -20.23 -6.39 21.29
N ARG A 736 -20.34 -5.20 20.71
CA ARG A 736 -20.96 -4.98 19.38
C ARG A 736 -19.96 -5.08 18.23
N VAL A 737 -18.65 -5.24 18.51
CA VAL A 737 -17.57 -5.19 17.52
C VAL A 737 -16.82 -6.53 17.52
N MET A 738 -16.47 -6.99 16.33
CA MET A 738 -15.57 -8.13 16.16
C MET A 738 -14.58 -7.87 15.05
N GLN A 739 -13.50 -8.64 15.03
CA GLN A 739 -12.44 -8.47 14.03
C GLN A 739 -12.04 -9.79 13.40
N CYS A 740 -12.05 -9.85 12.08
CA CYS A 740 -11.60 -11.00 11.31
C CYS A 740 -10.27 -10.73 10.62
N GLU A 741 -9.47 -11.78 10.50
CA GLU A 741 -8.27 -11.79 9.68
C GLU A 741 -8.62 -11.72 8.19
N HIS A 742 -7.67 -11.26 7.37
CA HIS A 742 -7.84 -11.21 5.93
C HIS A 742 -6.83 -12.08 5.18
N GLY A 743 -7.09 -12.28 3.88
CA GLY A 743 -6.15 -12.94 2.99
C GLY A 743 -5.99 -14.44 3.25
N TRP A 744 -7.02 -15.08 3.79
CA TRP A 744 -6.96 -16.49 4.13
C TRP A 744 -7.28 -17.38 2.93
N TRP A 745 -6.59 -18.49 2.83
CA TRP A 745 -6.78 -19.61 1.91
C TRP A 745 -6.04 -20.84 2.46
N PHE A 746 -6.33 -22.03 1.93
CA PHE A 746 -5.86 -23.31 2.46
C PHE A 746 -4.96 -24.01 1.44
N PRO A 747 -3.62 -23.79 1.48
CA PRO A 747 -2.68 -24.41 0.52
C PRO A 747 -2.79 -25.93 0.46
N GLU A 748 -3.14 -26.57 1.58
CA GLU A 748 -3.34 -28.02 1.71
C GLU A 748 -4.53 -28.57 0.91
N ARG A 749 -5.45 -27.70 0.48
CA ARG A 749 -6.66 -28.07 -0.28
C ARG A 749 -6.49 -27.94 -1.80
N LYS A 750 -5.24 -27.90 -2.28
CA LYS A 750 -4.96 -27.77 -3.72
C LYS A 750 -5.66 -28.87 -4.54
N ASN A 751 -5.65 -30.11 -4.05
CA ASN A 751 -6.18 -31.26 -4.79
C ASN A 751 -7.71 -31.32 -4.82
N GLU A 752 -8.42 -30.62 -3.94
CA GLU A 752 -9.88 -30.55 -3.97
C GLU A 752 -10.40 -29.92 -5.27
N ALA A 753 -9.59 -29.11 -5.95
CA ALA A 753 -9.89 -28.56 -7.28
C ALA A 753 -9.97 -29.65 -8.37
N GLU A 754 -9.20 -30.71 -8.23
CA GLU A 754 -9.13 -31.78 -9.24
C GLU A 754 -10.29 -32.79 -9.10
N GLU A 755 -10.81 -32.96 -7.87
CA GLU A 755 -11.82 -33.95 -7.53
C GLU A 755 -13.25 -33.43 -7.68
N ASN A 756 -13.48 -32.12 -7.69
CA ASN A 756 -14.81 -31.52 -7.58
C ASN A 756 -15.21 -30.78 -8.86
N THR A 757 -15.74 -31.51 -9.83
CA THR A 757 -16.19 -30.97 -11.12
C THR A 757 -17.55 -30.23 -11.05
N GLU A 758 -18.33 -30.36 -9.94
CA GLU A 758 -19.64 -29.77 -9.79
C GLU A 758 -19.66 -28.42 -9.04
N ASP A 759 -18.61 -28.13 -8.26
CA ASP A 759 -18.47 -26.85 -7.53
C ASP A 759 -17.06 -26.27 -7.73
N GLU A 760 -16.86 -25.59 -8.84
CA GLU A 760 -15.57 -24.98 -9.21
C GLU A 760 -15.01 -24.05 -8.11
N LYS A 761 -15.86 -23.49 -7.25
CA LYS A 761 -15.46 -22.58 -6.18
C LYS A 761 -14.82 -23.28 -5.00
N LYS A 762 -15.20 -24.52 -4.71
CA LYS A 762 -14.55 -25.33 -3.65
C LYS A 762 -13.12 -25.70 -4.01
N GLY A 763 -12.83 -25.80 -5.31
CA GLY A 763 -11.52 -26.15 -5.82
C GLY A 763 -10.47 -25.04 -5.80
N LEU A 764 -10.80 -23.81 -5.40
CA LEU A 764 -9.88 -22.69 -5.35
C LEU A 764 -9.23 -22.54 -3.96
N PHE A 765 -8.68 -23.63 -3.42
CA PHE A 765 -8.02 -23.64 -2.10
C PHE A 765 -8.93 -23.15 -0.95
N GLY A 766 -10.24 -23.30 -1.08
CA GLY A 766 -11.21 -22.82 -0.09
C GLY A 766 -11.18 -21.31 0.16
N VAL A 767 -10.68 -20.51 -0.78
CA VAL A 767 -10.46 -19.05 -0.61
C VAL A 767 -11.76 -18.30 -0.27
N PHE A 768 -12.91 -18.77 -0.73
CA PHE A 768 -14.20 -18.12 -0.45
C PHE A 768 -14.84 -18.54 0.89
N GLU A 769 -14.35 -19.59 1.53
CA GLU A 769 -14.88 -20.02 2.84
C GLU A 769 -14.58 -19.03 3.95
N SER A 770 -13.30 -18.62 4.06
CA SER A 770 -12.83 -17.71 5.12
C SER A 770 -12.42 -16.36 4.51
N GLN A 771 -13.30 -15.83 3.65
CA GLN A 771 -13.09 -14.59 2.92
C GLN A 771 -13.97 -13.47 3.47
N ILE A 772 -13.44 -12.69 4.39
CA ILE A 772 -14.16 -11.55 5.00
C ILE A 772 -14.64 -10.53 3.95
N ASN A 773 -13.96 -10.44 2.81
CA ASN A 773 -14.34 -9.52 1.74
C ASN A 773 -15.66 -9.88 1.04
N ASN A 774 -16.20 -11.07 1.28
CA ASN A 774 -17.55 -11.42 0.84
C ASN A 774 -18.62 -10.51 1.47
N LEU A 775 -18.33 -9.92 2.63
CA LEU A 775 -19.24 -9.03 3.35
C LEU A 775 -19.08 -7.56 2.93
N VAL A 776 -18.08 -7.22 2.13
CA VAL A 776 -17.76 -5.83 1.78
C VAL A 776 -18.66 -5.32 0.68
N PRO A 777 -19.38 -4.20 0.86
CA PRO A 777 -20.18 -3.57 -0.19
C PRO A 777 -19.30 -2.95 -1.28
N PHE A 778 -19.85 -2.84 -2.50
CA PHE A 778 -19.27 -1.97 -3.52
C PHE A 778 -19.63 -0.53 -3.20
N ASP A 779 -18.67 0.22 -2.70
CA ASP A 779 -18.84 1.62 -2.34
C ASP A 779 -17.57 2.40 -2.68
N ALA A 780 -17.67 3.27 -3.66
CA ALA A 780 -16.54 4.05 -4.15
C ALA A 780 -16.29 5.34 -3.33
N GLY A 781 -17.29 5.79 -2.57
CA GLY A 781 -17.26 7.14 -2.02
C GLY A 781 -17.10 8.21 -3.10
N VAL A 782 -17.02 9.46 -2.70
CA VAL A 782 -16.84 10.60 -3.64
C VAL A 782 -15.43 10.67 -4.22
N SER A 783 -14.44 10.13 -3.51
CA SER A 783 -13.04 10.14 -3.94
C SER A 783 -12.69 9.04 -4.94
N GLY A 784 -13.52 8.00 -5.05
CA GLY A 784 -13.24 6.81 -5.85
C GLY A 784 -12.25 5.83 -5.19
N PHE A 785 -11.85 6.08 -3.95
CA PHE A 785 -10.95 5.19 -3.20
C PHE A 785 -11.67 4.17 -2.33
N GLY A 786 -13.00 4.30 -2.19
CA GLY A 786 -13.80 3.50 -1.26
C GLY A 786 -13.68 2.01 -1.46
N SER A 787 -14.05 1.37 -0.48
CA SER A 787 -14.64 0.10 -0.13
C SER A 787 -14.55 -0.01 1.38
N ASN A 788 -15.67 -0.27 2.02
CA ASN A 788 -15.76 -0.23 3.47
C ASN A 788 -15.34 -1.58 4.08
N TYR A 789 -14.03 -1.83 4.17
CA TYR A 789 -13.48 -3.05 4.78
C TYR A 789 -13.46 -3.02 6.31
N LYS A 790 -13.68 -1.85 6.92
CA LYS A 790 -13.48 -1.67 8.37
C LYS A 790 -14.76 -1.53 9.18
N ALA A 791 -15.92 -1.36 8.55
CA ALA A 791 -17.16 -1.12 9.27
C ALA A 791 -18.34 -1.80 8.56
N MET A 792 -18.29 -3.11 8.46
CA MET A 792 -19.37 -3.92 7.86
C MET A 792 -20.34 -4.35 8.95
N MET A 793 -21.64 -4.21 8.72
CA MET A 793 -22.66 -4.80 9.61
C MET A 793 -22.83 -6.28 9.30
N CYS A 794 -23.05 -7.11 10.34
CA CYS A 794 -23.26 -8.54 10.18
C CYS A 794 -24.10 -9.15 11.33
N LYS A 795 -24.63 -10.36 11.07
CA LYS A 795 -25.10 -11.30 12.08
C LYS A 795 -24.12 -12.47 12.20
N ILE A 796 -24.19 -13.18 13.31
CA ILE A 796 -23.36 -14.35 13.57
C ILE A 796 -24.16 -15.52 14.08
N TYR A 797 -23.67 -16.71 13.80
CA TYR A 797 -24.22 -17.96 14.37
C TYR A 797 -23.17 -19.07 14.32
N LYS A 798 -23.28 -20.04 15.22
CA LYS A 798 -22.40 -21.22 15.24
C LYS A 798 -22.52 -21.99 13.91
N ALA A 799 -21.41 -22.38 13.34
CA ALA A 799 -21.42 -23.28 12.20
C ALA A 799 -21.75 -24.70 12.70
N GLU A 800 -22.72 -25.32 12.06
CA GLU A 800 -22.99 -26.75 12.28
C GLU A 800 -21.87 -27.55 11.59
N ASP A 801 -21.44 -28.66 12.23
CA ASP A 801 -20.39 -29.55 11.75
C ASP A 801 -20.73 -30.22 10.40
#